data_cf1c85b2a9923035cb3eb645dbc33b97
#
_entry.id   cf1c85b2a9923035cb3eb645dbc33b97
#
_cell.length_a   1.000
_cell.length_b   1.000
_cell.length_c   1.000
_cell.angle_alpha   90.00
_cell.angle_beta   90.00
_cell.angle_gamma   90.00
#
_symmetry.space_group_name_H-M   'P 1'
#
loop_
_entity.id
_entity.type
_entity.pdbx_description
1 polymer ?
#
loop_
_entity_poly.entity_id
_entity_poly.type
_entity_poly.pdbx_seq_one_letter_code
_entity_poly.pdbx_strand_id
1 'polypeptide(L)'
;MEEGGTPVPFAFVSLYSKKDSTLIAGEMSDERGRFSLRFPGGPTVLNISCIGYKTIEMPVTALDLGTIYMTTDASLLEDATVVAHRKYISRENGGLTLNVQGSGLRNIGKAADVIKYIPGMLYANGKYEVFGKGEPVIYIDGRKMANVSELSLLSSSNVKSVKLITNPGAEYDAGTRSVIAIATVMHTLDGVSGIVGAELSRHRQWSGNEDVNLNVHKGAVDVFLAYRYDNTKSDIRYDIDQTNYEQDTFHEVSASEYSDRSRSHDYSAGANYAINKNHTVGGKYMGTISDYKLLDSPYDYMQVYRNGELLTSTDNKTDESEKERFHNANVYYIGKFSDKLQVNVDADYVYSRLNHWQQVIETSRIDAVSESTHIQNDQRNRAVAFKDVFAWNISEVSGLDFGTDFSRISSWGTSVNEEGKIADDRFKNNETKYAGFVSYRLFSEKWKGSVGLRYEYVHAINTDQGEVKNRNDYSDLLPLLSLSTSLGKVDMSLDFSSRVNRPSFRQLNNSVSYNNQYHYEQGNIYLKPQYVYDTEFSLDYGIFDFKVDYQYIKDYIHPTVVAIAGKPGTVAWMSTNADRFQQLGAQCVVAPVIGCWRPTLTAGVYKPYFTLAYNGSETSYNRPYGLLAFQNAVELKGDWLLRGDFYWNLKGHHGIYDQNSHASFNVMVQKQLLKKRLTVTLKAEDLFDWSRLSDVKRVNFVVQTRKVNSFNRCVIASITYNLNSFKDKYHGSGSADDEINRF
;
A
#
# COMPACT_ATOMS: atom_id res chain seq x y z
N MET A 1 -40.81 27.78 24.49
CA MET A 1 -40.50 27.11 25.73
C MET A 1 -40.82 25.64 25.67
N GLU A 2 -40.10 24.77 26.32
CA GLU A 2 -40.51 23.38 26.56
C GLU A 2 -41.67 23.35 27.60
N GLU A 3 -42.45 22.26 27.63
CA GLU A 3 -43.48 22.07 28.68
C GLU A 3 -42.93 22.09 30.10
N GLY A 4 -41.61 21.90 30.29
CA GLY A 4 -40.87 22.04 31.56
C GLY A 4 -40.39 23.46 31.91
N GLY A 5 -40.69 24.44 31.06
CA GLY A 5 -40.34 25.85 31.28
C GLY A 5 -38.92 26.23 30.82
N THR A 6 -38.17 25.31 30.19
CA THR A 6 -36.86 25.62 29.60
C THR A 6 -37.01 26.41 28.27
N PRO A 7 -36.25 27.50 28.05
CA PRO A 7 -36.29 28.23 26.78
C PRO A 7 -35.84 27.33 25.63
N VAL A 8 -36.50 27.43 24.47
CA VAL A 8 -36.07 26.80 23.22
C VAL A 8 -35.39 27.85 22.36
N PRO A 9 -34.03 27.91 22.36
CA PRO A 9 -33.28 28.85 21.53
C PRO A 9 -33.25 28.41 20.07
N PHE A 10 -33.06 29.37 19.18
CA PHE A 10 -32.87 29.14 17.73
C PHE A 10 -34.01 28.40 17.03
N ALA A 11 -35.25 28.46 17.57
CA ALA A 11 -36.44 28.01 16.87
C ALA A 11 -36.72 28.94 15.70
N PHE A 12 -36.99 28.42 14.53
CA PHE A 12 -37.36 29.20 13.36
C PHE A 12 -38.84 29.52 13.45
N VAL A 13 -39.17 30.83 13.51
CA VAL A 13 -40.51 31.36 13.61
C VAL A 13 -40.85 32.07 12.30
N SER A 14 -41.87 31.62 11.59
CA SER A 14 -42.27 32.14 10.30
C SER A 14 -43.75 32.48 10.26
N LEU A 15 -44.07 33.58 9.62
CA LEU A 15 -45.44 34.13 9.47
C LEU A 15 -45.87 34.00 8.01
N TYR A 16 -46.99 33.31 7.77
CA TYR A 16 -47.53 33.08 6.45
C TYR A 16 -48.90 33.75 6.29
N SER A 17 -49.21 34.22 5.08
CA SER A 17 -50.55 34.65 4.69
C SER A 17 -51.48 33.44 4.60
N LYS A 18 -52.62 33.46 5.28
CA LYS A 18 -53.63 32.40 5.24
C LYS A 18 -54.31 32.29 3.87
N LYS A 19 -54.23 33.35 3.03
CA LYS A 19 -54.92 33.42 1.76
C LYS A 19 -54.22 32.68 0.63
N ASP A 20 -52.87 32.71 0.63
CA ASP A 20 -52.03 32.19 -0.47
C ASP A 20 -50.76 31.46 0.01
N SER A 21 -50.61 31.23 1.32
CA SER A 21 -49.46 30.56 1.96
C SER A 21 -48.11 31.22 1.63
N THR A 22 -48.12 32.52 1.28
CA THR A 22 -46.83 33.24 1.08
C THR A 22 -46.20 33.60 2.39
N LEU A 23 -44.85 33.46 2.46
CA LEU A 23 -44.04 33.85 3.64
C LEU A 23 -44.02 35.39 3.74
N ILE A 24 -44.47 35.91 4.89
CA ILE A 24 -44.54 37.35 5.17
C ILE A 24 -43.30 37.81 5.94
N ALA A 25 -42.91 37.07 6.99
CA ALA A 25 -41.77 37.36 7.82
C ALA A 25 -41.24 36.07 8.44
N GLY A 26 -39.93 36.02 8.77
CA GLY A 26 -39.31 34.93 9.48
C GLY A 26 -38.14 35.41 10.35
N GLU A 27 -37.98 34.84 11.55
CA GLU A 27 -36.92 35.16 12.48
C GLU A 27 -36.60 33.92 13.32
N MET A 28 -35.42 33.88 13.90
CA MET A 28 -35.03 32.84 14.86
C MET A 28 -35.18 33.35 16.29
N SER A 29 -35.63 32.49 17.20
CA SER A 29 -35.68 32.84 18.63
C SER A 29 -34.27 33.05 19.21
N ASP A 30 -34.14 34.00 20.14
CA ASP A 30 -32.89 34.30 20.86
C ASP A 30 -32.52 33.17 21.83
N GLU A 31 -31.37 33.30 22.52
CA GLU A 31 -30.90 32.35 23.56
C GLU A 31 -31.89 32.14 24.69
N ARG A 32 -32.81 33.05 24.89
CA ARG A 32 -33.88 32.98 25.89
C ARG A 32 -35.23 32.52 25.31
N GLY A 33 -35.23 32.05 24.06
CA GLY A 33 -36.41 31.57 23.39
C GLY A 33 -37.41 32.67 22.99
N ARG A 34 -37.00 33.93 22.86
CA ARG A 34 -37.87 35.07 22.54
C ARG A 34 -37.71 35.40 21.05
N PHE A 35 -38.82 35.81 20.41
CA PHE A 35 -38.85 36.27 19.00
C PHE A 35 -39.75 37.48 18.85
N SER A 36 -39.55 38.26 17.81
CA SER A 36 -40.39 39.43 17.43
C SER A 36 -40.48 39.53 15.92
N LEU A 37 -41.68 39.45 15.38
CA LEU A 37 -41.96 39.52 13.94
C LEU A 37 -42.78 40.75 13.61
N ARG A 38 -42.51 41.37 12.44
CA ARG A 38 -43.38 42.40 11.89
C ARG A 38 -44.69 41.78 11.42
N PHE A 39 -45.81 42.28 11.97
CA PHE A 39 -47.15 41.84 11.61
C PHE A 39 -47.83 42.88 10.74
N PRO A 40 -48.11 42.58 9.45
CA PRO A 40 -48.69 43.53 8.51
C PRO A 40 -50.20 43.66 8.63
N GLY A 41 -50.85 42.91 9.52
CA GLY A 41 -52.29 42.80 9.61
C GLY A 41 -52.90 41.76 8.69
N GLY A 42 -54.15 41.33 8.95
CA GLY A 42 -54.87 40.34 8.18
C GLY A 42 -54.74 38.90 8.68
N PRO A 43 -55.44 37.95 8.05
CA PRO A 43 -55.45 36.57 8.49
C PRO A 43 -54.10 35.90 8.16
N THR A 44 -53.31 35.61 9.23
CA THR A 44 -52.00 35.01 9.12
C THR A 44 -51.87 33.76 9.99
N VAL A 45 -50.97 32.88 9.62
CA VAL A 45 -50.60 31.67 10.35
C VAL A 45 -49.14 31.79 10.77
N LEU A 46 -48.89 31.58 12.07
CA LEU A 46 -47.55 31.44 12.62
C LEU A 46 -47.15 29.97 12.58
N ASN A 47 -45.98 29.71 12.04
CA ASN A 47 -45.35 28.39 12.06
C ASN A 47 -44.04 28.48 12.86
N ILE A 48 -43.89 27.61 13.87
CA ILE A 48 -42.71 27.52 14.69
C ILE A 48 -42.09 26.12 14.59
N SER A 49 -40.87 26.03 14.12
CA SER A 49 -40.15 24.77 13.97
C SER A 49 -38.79 24.83 14.67
N CYS A 50 -38.43 23.74 15.31
CA CYS A 50 -37.12 23.52 15.90
C CYS A 50 -36.76 22.03 15.83
N ILE A 51 -35.50 21.71 15.59
CA ILE A 51 -35.03 20.32 15.54
C ILE A 51 -35.25 19.65 16.90
N GLY A 52 -35.93 18.50 16.90
CA GLY A 52 -36.27 17.75 18.12
C GLY A 52 -37.62 18.12 18.73
N TYR A 53 -38.40 19.02 18.10
CA TYR A 53 -39.73 19.44 18.58
C TYR A 53 -40.78 19.32 17.48
N LYS A 54 -42.02 19.05 17.86
CA LYS A 54 -43.14 19.09 16.95
C LYS A 54 -43.37 20.51 16.43
N THR A 55 -43.53 20.67 15.11
CA THR A 55 -43.87 21.95 14.50
C THR A 55 -45.21 22.42 14.97
N ILE A 56 -45.30 23.69 15.37
CA ILE A 56 -46.54 24.34 15.79
C ILE A 56 -47.03 25.21 14.67
N GLU A 57 -48.28 25.05 14.27
CA GLU A 57 -49.02 25.97 13.40
C GLU A 57 -50.20 26.55 14.17
N MET A 58 -50.26 27.88 14.23
CA MET A 58 -51.34 28.55 14.90
C MET A 58 -51.76 29.88 14.20
N PRO A 59 -53.04 30.25 14.22
CA PRO A 59 -53.43 31.55 13.70
C PRO A 59 -52.98 32.68 14.63
N VAL A 60 -52.53 33.77 14.07
CA VAL A 60 -52.19 34.98 14.84
C VAL A 60 -53.45 35.73 15.19
N THR A 61 -53.84 35.70 16.46
CA THR A 61 -55.07 36.32 16.99
C THR A 61 -54.81 37.56 17.86
N ALA A 62 -53.55 37.78 18.25
CA ALA A 62 -53.14 38.92 19.08
C ALA A 62 -51.72 39.38 18.71
N LEU A 63 -51.33 40.61 19.04
CA LEU A 63 -49.96 41.14 18.84
C LEU A 63 -48.96 40.56 19.85
N ASP A 64 -49.42 40.23 21.03
CA ASP A 64 -48.65 39.48 22.02
C ASP A 64 -49.26 38.09 22.15
N LEU A 65 -48.49 37.08 21.77
CA LEU A 65 -48.92 35.69 21.78
C LEU A 65 -48.58 34.98 23.09
N GLY A 66 -47.93 35.71 24.06
CA GLY A 66 -47.48 35.12 25.30
C GLY A 66 -46.47 34.02 25.13
N THR A 67 -46.45 33.04 26.03
CA THR A 67 -45.53 31.91 26.00
C THR A 67 -46.13 30.76 25.23
N ILE A 68 -45.45 30.34 24.16
CA ILE A 68 -45.81 29.18 23.35
C ILE A 68 -44.95 27.98 23.79
N TYR A 69 -45.61 26.85 24.04
CA TYR A 69 -44.92 25.63 24.50
C TYR A 69 -44.74 24.65 23.35
N MET A 70 -43.49 24.19 23.16
CA MET A 70 -43.15 23.20 22.15
C MET A 70 -43.03 21.83 22.83
N THR A 71 -43.66 20.82 22.25
CA THR A 71 -43.59 19.45 22.70
C THR A 71 -42.43 18.76 22.01
N THR A 72 -41.59 18.03 22.72
CA THR A 72 -40.52 17.21 22.10
C THR A 72 -41.13 16.16 21.18
N ASP A 73 -40.56 16.01 19.99
CA ASP A 73 -40.96 14.98 19.03
C ASP A 73 -40.01 13.77 19.12
N ALA A 74 -40.37 12.81 19.95
CA ALA A 74 -39.62 11.56 20.09
C ALA A 74 -39.65 10.70 18.82
N SER A 75 -40.57 10.95 17.88
CA SER A 75 -40.67 10.19 16.63
C SER A 75 -39.69 10.70 15.54
N LEU A 76 -39.14 11.92 15.67
CA LEU A 76 -38.11 12.46 14.78
C LEU A 76 -36.70 11.95 15.12
N LEU A 77 -36.53 11.18 16.19
CA LEU A 77 -35.27 10.50 16.53
C LEU A 77 -35.14 9.10 15.93
N GLU A 78 -36.18 8.58 15.27
CA GLU A 78 -36.07 7.40 14.44
C GLU A 78 -35.93 7.83 12.96
N ASP A 79 -34.66 7.89 12.50
CA ASP A 79 -34.21 7.75 11.13
C ASP A 79 -34.86 8.61 10.03
N ALA A 80 -34.62 9.92 10.02
CA ALA A 80 -34.32 10.56 8.76
C ALA A 80 -32.81 10.45 8.50
N THR A 81 -32.28 9.25 8.44
CA THR A 81 -31.03 8.99 7.74
C THR A 81 -31.34 9.20 6.25
N VAL A 82 -31.15 10.40 5.74
CA VAL A 82 -30.88 10.58 4.31
C VAL A 82 -29.56 9.86 4.07
N VAL A 83 -29.63 8.55 3.88
CA VAL A 83 -28.55 7.74 3.35
C VAL A 83 -28.43 8.16 1.89
N ALA A 84 -27.75 9.27 1.63
CA ALA A 84 -27.11 9.44 0.34
C ALA A 84 -26.15 8.27 0.27
N HIS A 85 -26.54 7.19 -0.40
CA HIS A 85 -25.68 6.06 -0.67
C HIS A 85 -24.55 6.58 -1.57
N ARG A 86 -23.45 7.04 -0.94
CA ARG A 86 -22.21 7.25 -1.68
C ARG A 86 -21.88 5.91 -2.32
N LYS A 87 -21.54 5.95 -3.60
CA LYS A 87 -21.07 4.75 -4.30
C LYS A 87 -20.01 4.07 -3.45
N TYR A 88 -20.11 2.75 -3.29
CA TYR A 88 -19.13 1.94 -2.56
C TYR A 88 -17.72 2.10 -3.15
N ILE A 89 -17.67 2.11 -4.49
CA ILE A 89 -16.49 2.40 -5.30
C ILE A 89 -16.87 3.55 -6.23
N SER A 90 -16.01 4.55 -6.32
CA SER A 90 -16.14 5.68 -7.25
C SER A 90 -14.78 6.04 -7.82
N ARG A 91 -14.76 6.63 -9.02
CA ARG A 91 -13.55 7.22 -9.57
C ARG A 91 -13.61 8.73 -9.34
N GLU A 92 -12.62 9.26 -8.66
CA GLU A 92 -12.50 10.68 -8.35
C GLU A 92 -11.09 11.16 -8.60
N ASN A 93 -10.91 12.25 -9.36
CA ASN A 93 -9.60 12.87 -9.60
C ASN A 93 -8.50 11.86 -10.01
N GLY A 94 -8.74 11.07 -11.06
CA GLY A 94 -7.76 10.12 -11.60
C GLY A 94 -7.46 8.89 -10.74
N GLY A 95 -8.28 8.58 -9.72
CA GLY A 95 -8.09 7.42 -8.87
C GLY A 95 -9.38 6.69 -8.52
N LEU A 96 -9.30 5.40 -8.25
CA LEU A 96 -10.40 4.56 -7.79
C LEU A 96 -10.53 4.71 -6.27
N THR A 97 -11.65 5.25 -5.80
CA THR A 97 -11.91 5.52 -4.37
C THR A 97 -12.85 4.47 -3.80
N LEU A 98 -12.41 3.80 -2.75
CA LEU A 98 -13.20 2.88 -1.93
C LEU A 98 -13.72 3.64 -0.70
N ASN A 99 -15.04 3.79 -0.57
CA ASN A 99 -15.66 4.46 0.57
C ASN A 99 -15.80 3.49 1.75
N VAL A 100 -14.93 3.64 2.75
CA VAL A 100 -14.88 2.75 3.90
C VAL A 100 -15.96 3.08 4.93
N GLN A 101 -16.16 4.36 5.26
CA GLN A 101 -17.15 4.78 6.26
C GLN A 101 -18.60 4.48 5.83
N GLY A 102 -18.88 4.49 4.52
CA GLY A 102 -20.19 4.17 3.96
C GLY A 102 -20.42 2.67 3.70
N SER A 103 -19.55 1.79 4.19
CA SER A 103 -19.59 0.35 3.89
C SER A 103 -19.26 -0.52 5.11
N GLY A 104 -19.50 -1.82 5.00
CA GLY A 104 -19.10 -2.80 6.01
C GLY A 104 -17.60 -2.91 6.23
N LEU A 105 -16.78 -2.35 5.32
CA LEU A 105 -15.33 -2.30 5.47
C LEU A 105 -14.87 -1.47 6.67
N ARG A 106 -15.69 -0.51 7.12
CA ARG A 106 -15.45 0.21 8.37
C ARG A 106 -15.18 -0.73 9.56
N ASN A 107 -15.69 -1.93 9.50
CA ASN A 107 -15.76 -2.84 10.62
C ASN A 107 -14.87 -4.07 10.46
N ILE A 108 -14.03 -4.17 9.41
CA ILE A 108 -13.27 -5.39 9.14
C ILE A 108 -12.01 -5.58 9.99
N GLY A 109 -11.71 -4.61 10.84
CA GLY A 109 -10.59 -4.67 11.78
C GLY A 109 -9.50 -3.65 11.46
N LYS A 110 -8.64 -3.91 10.49
CA LYS A 110 -7.43 -3.11 10.21
C LYS A 110 -7.46 -2.50 8.81
N ALA A 111 -6.74 -1.38 8.60
CA ALA A 111 -6.56 -0.79 7.28
C ALA A 111 -5.88 -1.75 6.30
N ALA A 112 -4.97 -2.60 6.80
CA ALA A 112 -4.33 -3.68 6.06
C ALA A 112 -5.36 -4.61 5.38
N ASP A 113 -6.46 -4.91 6.04
CA ASP A 113 -7.53 -5.71 5.46
C ASP A 113 -8.38 -4.91 4.46
N VAL A 114 -8.57 -3.61 4.69
CA VAL A 114 -9.33 -2.74 3.76
C VAL A 114 -8.68 -2.68 2.39
N ILE A 115 -7.35 -2.58 2.33
CA ILE A 115 -6.59 -2.47 1.07
C ILE A 115 -6.82 -3.69 0.16
N LYS A 116 -6.96 -4.89 0.72
CA LYS A 116 -7.23 -6.13 -0.02
C LYS A 116 -8.53 -6.09 -0.84
N TYR A 117 -9.41 -5.12 -0.55
CA TYR A 117 -10.70 -4.97 -1.22
C TYR A 117 -10.74 -3.89 -2.29
N ILE A 118 -9.62 -3.27 -2.56
CA ILE A 118 -9.48 -2.38 -3.71
C ILE A 118 -9.51 -3.25 -4.97
N PRO A 119 -10.40 -2.97 -5.94
CA PRO A 119 -10.41 -3.71 -7.21
C PRO A 119 -9.06 -3.68 -7.92
N GLY A 120 -8.61 -4.84 -8.39
CA GLY A 120 -7.29 -4.99 -9.02
C GLY A 120 -6.11 -5.08 -8.04
N MET A 121 -6.39 -5.10 -6.74
CA MET A 121 -5.37 -5.37 -5.73
C MET A 121 -5.15 -6.87 -5.57
N LEU A 122 -3.91 -7.28 -5.59
CA LEU A 122 -3.42 -8.62 -5.24
C LEU A 122 -2.73 -8.55 -3.88
N TYR A 123 -2.82 -9.62 -3.13
CA TYR A 123 -2.06 -9.80 -1.90
C TYR A 123 -1.46 -11.20 -1.91
N ALA A 124 -0.15 -11.28 -2.03
CA ALA A 124 0.59 -12.54 -2.05
C ALA A 124 1.94 -12.37 -1.35
N ASN A 125 2.37 -13.41 -0.63
CA ASN A 125 3.67 -13.43 0.06
C ASN A 125 3.91 -12.20 0.97
N GLY A 126 2.86 -11.75 1.67
CA GLY A 126 2.94 -10.58 2.57
C GLY A 126 2.93 -9.22 1.89
N LYS A 127 2.83 -9.14 0.57
CA LYS A 127 2.91 -7.90 -0.22
C LYS A 127 1.61 -7.56 -0.91
N TYR A 128 1.33 -6.26 -1.03
CA TYR A 128 0.26 -5.72 -1.86
C TYR A 128 0.80 -5.42 -3.24
N GLU A 129 0.05 -5.78 -4.27
CA GLU A 129 0.41 -5.53 -5.66
C GLU A 129 -0.80 -5.03 -6.44
N VAL A 130 -0.65 -3.94 -7.17
CA VAL A 130 -1.66 -3.47 -8.13
C VAL A 130 -1.47 -4.24 -9.43
N PHE A 131 -2.50 -4.94 -9.87
CA PHE A 131 -2.46 -5.74 -11.08
C PHE A 131 -1.96 -4.92 -12.29
N GLY A 132 -0.86 -5.37 -12.90
CA GLY A 132 -0.17 -4.71 -14.01
C GLY A 132 0.74 -3.54 -13.65
N LYS A 133 0.71 -3.03 -12.42
CA LYS A 133 1.52 -1.86 -11.98
C LYS A 133 2.59 -2.22 -10.94
N GLY A 134 2.47 -3.37 -10.26
CA GLY A 134 3.39 -3.81 -9.21
C GLY A 134 3.06 -3.26 -7.82
N GLU A 135 4.03 -3.23 -6.93
CA GLU A 135 3.86 -2.82 -5.52
C GLU A 135 3.52 -1.32 -5.42
N PRO A 136 2.39 -0.94 -4.78
CA PRO A 136 2.01 0.46 -4.62
C PRO A 136 2.73 1.10 -3.43
N VAL A 137 2.95 2.39 -3.52
CA VAL A 137 3.33 3.19 -2.36
C VAL A 137 2.09 3.60 -1.58
N ILE A 138 2.09 3.45 -0.26
CA ILE A 138 0.92 3.70 0.57
C ILE A 138 1.09 5.00 1.35
N TYR A 139 0.07 5.84 1.30
CA TYR A 139 0.00 7.11 2.03
C TYR A 139 -1.16 7.09 3.01
N ILE A 140 -0.96 7.59 4.22
CA ILE A 140 -1.98 7.77 5.24
C ILE A 140 -2.08 9.28 5.53
N ASP A 141 -3.23 9.90 5.22
CA ASP A 141 -3.48 11.34 5.35
C ASP A 141 -2.42 12.24 4.68
N GLY A 142 -1.92 11.82 3.51
CA GLY A 142 -0.89 12.53 2.75
C GLY A 142 0.54 12.19 3.14
N ARG A 143 0.77 11.41 4.17
CA ARG A 143 2.08 10.91 4.59
C ARG A 143 2.33 9.52 4.01
N LYS A 144 3.47 9.29 3.39
CA LYS A 144 3.89 7.96 2.97
C LYS A 144 4.12 7.07 4.20
N MET A 145 3.69 5.84 4.09
CA MET A 145 3.88 4.83 5.11
C MET A 145 5.33 4.33 5.08
N ALA A 146 6.00 4.37 6.21
CA ALA A 146 7.39 3.92 6.30
C ALA A 146 7.52 2.41 6.58
N ASN A 147 6.49 1.77 7.16
CA ASN A 147 6.47 0.33 7.45
C ASN A 147 5.05 -0.23 7.34
N VAL A 148 4.91 -1.44 6.78
CA VAL A 148 3.62 -2.15 6.61
C VAL A 148 2.88 -2.36 7.94
N SER A 149 3.58 -2.43 9.06
CA SER A 149 2.99 -2.51 10.40
C SER A 149 2.07 -1.33 10.73
N GLU A 150 2.28 -0.15 10.14
CA GLU A 150 1.37 0.99 10.34
C GLU A 150 -0.07 0.70 9.87
N LEU A 151 -0.24 -0.06 8.79
CA LEU A 151 -1.56 -0.50 8.33
C LEU A 151 -2.25 -1.44 9.32
N SER A 152 -1.48 -2.23 10.01
CA SER A 152 -1.98 -3.16 11.02
C SER A 152 -2.37 -2.44 12.31
N LEU A 153 -1.77 -1.30 12.57
CA LEU A 153 -2.07 -0.43 13.72
C LEU A 153 -3.27 0.50 13.45
N LEU A 154 -3.59 0.79 12.19
CA LEU A 154 -4.72 1.64 11.81
C LEU A 154 -6.01 0.83 11.76
N SER A 155 -6.98 1.13 12.65
CA SER A 155 -8.30 0.52 12.61
C SER A 155 -9.07 0.91 11.34
N SER A 156 -9.76 -0.05 10.73
CA SER A 156 -10.66 0.21 9.61
C SER A 156 -11.80 1.19 9.96
N SER A 157 -12.22 1.25 11.23
CA SER A 157 -13.21 2.22 11.73
C SER A 157 -12.73 3.67 11.65
N ASN A 158 -11.41 3.88 11.67
CA ASN A 158 -10.80 5.20 11.54
C ASN A 158 -10.46 5.56 10.09
N VAL A 159 -10.61 4.63 9.15
CA VAL A 159 -10.42 4.89 7.71
C VAL A 159 -11.68 5.49 7.13
N LYS A 160 -11.60 6.69 6.54
CA LYS A 160 -12.70 7.36 5.83
C LYS A 160 -12.87 6.77 4.44
N SER A 161 -11.77 6.72 3.69
CA SER A 161 -11.72 6.20 2.33
C SER A 161 -10.31 5.74 1.99
N VAL A 162 -10.22 4.88 1.00
CA VAL A 162 -8.94 4.47 0.40
C VAL A 162 -9.02 4.74 -1.10
N LYS A 163 -8.03 5.47 -1.61
CA LYS A 163 -7.95 5.84 -3.02
C LYS A 163 -6.75 5.15 -3.66
N LEU A 164 -6.97 4.41 -4.73
CA LEU A 164 -5.92 3.89 -5.60
C LEU A 164 -5.68 4.89 -6.73
N ILE A 165 -4.46 5.41 -6.83
CA ILE A 165 -4.00 6.30 -7.90
C ILE A 165 -3.01 5.50 -8.74
N THR A 166 -3.35 5.22 -9.98
CA THR A 166 -2.54 4.40 -10.90
C THR A 166 -1.54 5.21 -11.71
N ASN A 167 -1.69 6.54 -11.72
CA ASN A 167 -0.76 7.50 -12.33
C ASN A 167 -0.56 8.70 -11.38
N PRO A 168 0.33 8.58 -10.36
CA PRO A 168 0.54 9.64 -9.37
C PRO A 168 1.19 10.89 -9.99
N GLY A 169 0.92 12.08 -9.42
CA GLY A 169 1.43 13.39 -9.88
C GLY A 169 2.94 13.62 -9.65
N ALA A 170 3.44 14.82 -10.01
CA ALA A 170 4.86 15.17 -9.93
C ALA A 170 5.36 15.35 -8.48
N GLU A 171 4.46 15.54 -7.52
CA GLU A 171 4.73 15.64 -6.09
C GLU A 171 5.18 14.32 -5.47
N TYR A 172 4.88 13.19 -6.13
CA TYR A 172 5.35 11.86 -5.69
C TYR A 172 6.75 11.56 -6.23
N ASP A 173 7.44 10.62 -5.59
CA ASP A 173 8.79 10.22 -5.99
C ASP A 173 8.79 9.60 -7.39
N ALA A 174 9.90 9.79 -8.12
CA ALA A 174 10.00 9.41 -9.53
C ALA A 174 9.81 7.89 -9.78
N GLY A 175 10.11 7.03 -8.80
CA GLY A 175 9.91 5.59 -8.89
C GLY A 175 8.48 5.12 -8.60
N THR A 176 7.59 6.00 -8.12
CA THR A 176 6.25 5.63 -7.67
C THR A 176 5.31 5.33 -8.84
N ARG A 177 4.99 4.08 -9.09
CA ARG A 177 4.11 3.64 -10.20
C ARG A 177 2.62 3.68 -9.86
N SER A 178 2.29 3.49 -8.59
CA SER A 178 0.92 3.57 -8.08
C SER A 178 0.91 3.98 -6.62
N VAL A 179 -0.15 4.63 -6.18
CA VAL A 179 -0.32 5.12 -4.80
C VAL A 179 -1.63 4.61 -4.23
N ILE A 180 -1.59 4.15 -2.99
CA ILE A 180 -2.78 3.94 -2.16
C ILE A 180 -2.83 5.08 -1.15
N ALA A 181 -3.77 5.99 -1.31
CA ALA A 181 -3.98 7.09 -0.37
C ALA A 181 -5.13 6.77 0.59
N ILE A 182 -4.81 6.59 1.86
CA ILE A 182 -5.75 6.35 2.95
C ILE A 182 -6.09 7.68 3.59
N ALA A 183 -7.36 8.07 3.56
CA ALA A 183 -7.87 9.21 4.33
C ALA A 183 -8.54 8.69 5.61
N THR A 184 -8.23 9.29 6.76
CA THR A 184 -8.82 8.90 8.04
C THR A 184 -9.96 9.85 8.46
N VAL A 185 -10.77 9.42 9.44
CA VAL A 185 -11.88 10.21 10.01
C VAL A 185 -11.34 11.22 11.01
N MET A 186 -11.71 12.49 10.93
CA MET A 186 -11.33 13.52 11.92
C MET A 186 -12.24 13.47 13.15
N HIS A 187 -11.64 13.42 14.33
CA HIS A 187 -12.30 13.69 15.61
C HIS A 187 -11.54 14.80 16.34
N THR A 188 -12.26 15.77 16.91
CA THR A 188 -11.69 17.03 17.43
C THR A 188 -11.79 17.14 18.95
N LEU A 189 -12.21 16.10 19.66
CA LEU A 189 -12.43 16.15 21.11
C LEU A 189 -11.17 15.76 21.89
N ASP A 190 -10.89 16.48 22.97
CA ASP A 190 -9.87 16.13 23.94
C ASP A 190 -10.14 14.75 24.54
N GLY A 191 -9.09 13.95 24.72
CA GLY A 191 -9.22 12.64 25.36
C GLY A 191 -8.13 11.65 25.02
N VAL A 192 -8.36 10.41 25.44
CA VAL A 192 -7.50 9.26 25.18
C VAL A 192 -8.25 8.28 24.30
N SER A 193 -7.59 7.82 23.24
CA SER A 193 -8.07 6.74 22.37
C SER A 193 -7.00 5.66 22.24
N GLY A 194 -7.42 4.48 21.84
CA GLY A 194 -6.47 3.41 21.63
C GLY A 194 -7.12 2.15 21.06
N ILE A 195 -6.25 1.29 20.56
CA ILE A 195 -6.59 -0.02 20.03
C ILE A 195 -5.67 -1.04 20.68
N VAL A 196 -6.24 -2.17 21.09
CA VAL A 196 -5.49 -3.35 21.50
C VAL A 196 -5.98 -4.51 20.65
N GLY A 197 -5.05 -5.18 20.00
CA GLY A 197 -5.33 -6.30 19.10
C GLY A 197 -4.50 -7.51 19.44
N ALA A 198 -5.06 -8.70 19.15
CA ALA A 198 -4.33 -9.95 19.14
C ALA A 198 -4.86 -10.83 18.01
N GLU A 199 -3.96 -11.52 17.34
CA GLU A 199 -4.26 -12.46 16.27
C GLU A 199 -3.48 -13.74 16.47
N LEU A 200 -4.15 -14.87 16.27
CA LEU A 200 -3.57 -16.19 16.28
C LEU A 200 -3.89 -16.87 14.94
N SER A 201 -2.89 -17.36 14.27
CA SER A 201 -3.05 -18.08 13.01
C SER A 201 -2.45 -19.46 13.07
N ARG A 202 -3.04 -20.38 12.32
CA ARG A 202 -2.57 -21.74 12.15
C ARG A 202 -2.46 -22.07 10.67
N HIS A 203 -1.23 -22.14 10.17
CA HIS A 203 -0.88 -22.82 8.93
C HIS A 203 -0.54 -24.29 9.26
N ARG A 204 0.66 -24.77 9.02
CA ARG A 204 1.18 -26.01 9.60
C ARG A 204 1.61 -25.77 11.05
N GLN A 205 2.13 -24.57 11.34
CA GLN A 205 2.61 -24.11 12.64
C GLN A 205 1.75 -22.96 13.17
N TRP A 206 1.84 -22.69 14.48
CA TRP A 206 1.18 -21.57 15.12
C TRP A 206 2.00 -20.29 14.99
N SER A 207 1.34 -19.23 14.58
CA SER A 207 1.85 -17.85 14.51
C SER A 207 0.93 -16.93 15.27
N GLY A 208 1.44 -15.82 15.78
CA GLY A 208 0.61 -14.84 16.47
C GLY A 208 1.24 -13.45 16.49
N ASN A 209 0.37 -12.46 16.65
CA ASN A 209 0.80 -11.08 16.84
C ASN A 209 -0.09 -10.37 17.86
N GLU A 210 0.49 -9.41 18.56
CA GLU A 210 -0.19 -8.49 19.47
C GLU A 210 0.16 -7.05 19.11
N ASP A 211 -0.82 -6.17 19.19
CA ASP A 211 -0.64 -4.76 18.90
C ASP A 211 -1.33 -3.84 19.92
N VAL A 212 -0.69 -2.72 20.22
CA VAL A 212 -1.22 -1.65 21.06
C VAL A 212 -0.94 -0.31 20.39
N ASN A 213 -1.98 0.50 20.27
CA ASN A 213 -1.88 1.88 19.77
C ASN A 213 -2.61 2.79 20.77
N LEU A 214 -1.95 3.84 21.21
CA LEU A 214 -2.48 4.82 22.16
C LEU A 214 -2.28 6.23 21.62
N ASN A 215 -3.32 7.02 21.63
CA ASN A 215 -3.30 8.43 21.24
C ASN A 215 -3.89 9.29 22.36
N VAL A 216 -3.23 10.39 22.68
CA VAL A 216 -3.68 11.38 23.65
C VAL A 216 -3.76 12.74 22.96
N HIS A 217 -4.96 13.31 22.89
CA HIS A 217 -5.18 14.66 22.41
C HIS A 217 -5.56 15.57 23.57
N LYS A 218 -4.87 16.70 23.72
CA LYS A 218 -5.19 17.73 24.70
C LYS A 218 -4.88 19.12 24.15
N GLY A 219 -5.92 19.86 23.80
CA GLY A 219 -5.79 21.21 23.25
C GLY A 219 -4.97 21.26 21.96
N ALA A 220 -3.78 21.86 22.02
CA ALA A 220 -2.89 21.99 20.86
C ALA A 220 -1.91 20.81 20.67
N VAL A 221 -1.91 19.84 21.58
CA VAL A 221 -0.92 18.75 21.60
C VAL A 221 -1.58 17.41 21.33
N ASP A 222 -1.01 16.67 20.40
CA ASP A 222 -1.29 15.25 20.17
C ASP A 222 -0.03 14.44 20.48
N VAL A 223 -0.14 13.36 21.26
CA VAL A 223 0.93 12.38 21.49
C VAL A 223 0.42 11.02 21.09
N PHE A 224 1.21 10.28 20.36
CA PHE A 224 0.87 8.91 19.93
C PHE A 224 2.01 7.95 20.22
N LEU A 225 1.63 6.73 20.59
CA LEU A 225 2.51 5.60 20.84
C LEU A 225 1.92 4.37 20.17
N ALA A 226 2.73 3.60 19.47
CA ALA A 226 2.33 2.32 18.92
C ALA A 226 3.42 1.27 19.15
N TYR A 227 2.99 0.06 19.44
CA TYR A 227 3.85 -1.10 19.58
C TYR A 227 3.16 -2.33 19.01
N ARG A 228 3.92 -3.14 18.27
CA ARG A 228 3.50 -4.45 17.76
C ARG A 228 4.60 -5.47 17.98
N TYR A 229 4.21 -6.62 18.47
CA TYR A 229 5.01 -7.83 18.46
C TYR A 229 4.46 -8.81 17.43
N ASP A 230 5.34 -9.38 16.63
CA ASP A 230 5.01 -10.40 15.64
C ASP A 230 5.87 -11.63 15.86
N ASN A 231 5.29 -12.82 15.82
CA ASN A 231 5.99 -14.10 15.86
C ASN A 231 5.36 -15.02 14.82
N THR A 232 5.89 -14.92 13.61
CA THR A 232 5.40 -15.68 12.45
C THR A 232 6.28 -16.88 12.21
N LYS A 233 5.67 -18.04 11.99
CA LYS A 233 6.31 -19.24 11.51
C LYS A 233 5.75 -19.59 10.16
N SER A 234 6.62 -19.93 9.22
CA SER A 234 6.24 -20.34 7.88
C SER A 234 6.92 -21.64 7.48
N ASP A 235 6.28 -22.34 6.57
CA ASP A 235 6.84 -23.51 5.91
C ASP A 235 6.77 -23.24 4.41
N ILE A 236 7.84 -23.56 3.69
CA ILE A 236 7.91 -23.40 2.26
C ILE A 236 8.65 -24.58 1.63
N ARG A 237 8.13 -25.04 0.49
CA ARG A 237 8.78 -26.10 -0.30
C ARG A 237 9.04 -25.59 -1.70
N TYR A 238 10.26 -25.86 -2.17
CA TYR A 238 10.71 -25.66 -3.53
C TYR A 238 11.01 -27.00 -4.19
N ASP A 239 10.53 -27.21 -5.42
CA ASP A 239 11.00 -28.26 -6.30
C ASP A 239 11.54 -27.54 -7.56
N ILE A 240 12.82 -27.75 -7.88
CA ILE A 240 13.54 -27.11 -8.98
C ILE A 240 14.03 -28.18 -9.93
N ASP A 241 13.78 -27.96 -11.22
CA ASP A 241 14.31 -28.74 -12.32
C ASP A 241 14.96 -27.73 -13.29
N GLN A 242 16.29 -27.76 -13.36
CA GLN A 242 17.07 -26.78 -14.13
C GLN A 242 18.01 -27.49 -15.10
N THR A 243 17.97 -27.09 -16.37
CA THR A 243 18.91 -27.56 -17.38
C THR A 243 19.75 -26.41 -17.91
N ASN A 244 21.06 -26.59 -17.90
CA ASN A 244 22.07 -25.67 -18.44
C ASN A 244 22.63 -26.27 -19.74
N TYR A 245 22.58 -25.52 -20.84
CA TYR A 245 22.97 -25.94 -22.22
C TYR A 245 24.20 -25.18 -22.72
N GLU A 246 25.09 -24.66 -21.85
CA GLU A 246 26.21 -23.82 -22.28
C GLU A 246 27.22 -24.55 -23.19
N GLN A 247 27.84 -25.61 -22.68
CA GLN A 247 28.81 -26.47 -23.41
C GLN A 247 28.40 -27.95 -23.32
N ASP A 248 28.51 -28.51 -22.09
CA ASP A 248 27.88 -29.77 -21.75
C ASP A 248 26.47 -29.50 -21.21
N THR A 249 25.61 -30.51 -21.31
CA THR A 249 24.28 -30.41 -20.70
C THR A 249 24.38 -30.79 -19.23
N PHE A 250 24.15 -29.81 -18.34
CA PHE A 250 24.00 -30.06 -16.91
C PHE A 250 22.52 -29.98 -16.52
N HIS A 251 22.03 -31.04 -15.91
CA HIS A 251 20.65 -31.13 -15.47
C HIS A 251 20.62 -31.29 -13.95
N GLU A 252 20.14 -30.25 -13.24
CA GLU A 252 19.94 -30.21 -11.80
C GLU A 252 18.49 -30.52 -11.47
N VAL A 253 18.29 -31.49 -10.56
CA VAL A 253 16.99 -31.73 -9.89
C VAL A 253 17.21 -31.56 -8.40
N SER A 254 16.54 -30.58 -7.81
CA SER A 254 16.62 -30.31 -6.37
C SER A 254 15.24 -30.12 -5.76
N ALA A 255 15.12 -30.50 -4.50
CA ALA A 255 13.93 -30.20 -3.73
C ALA A 255 14.33 -29.90 -2.29
N SER A 256 13.71 -28.86 -1.76
CA SER A 256 13.95 -28.37 -0.39
C SER A 256 12.65 -27.99 0.30
N GLU A 257 12.56 -28.29 1.59
CA GLU A 257 11.48 -27.84 2.46
C GLU A 257 12.10 -27.18 3.69
N TYR A 258 11.68 -25.96 3.97
CA TYR A 258 12.19 -25.14 5.05
C TYR A 258 11.07 -24.74 5.99
N SER A 259 11.36 -24.79 7.28
CA SER A 259 10.54 -24.21 8.35
C SER A 259 11.30 -23.07 8.98
N ASP A 260 10.74 -21.89 9.00
CA ASP A 260 11.36 -20.70 9.55
C ASP A 260 10.52 -20.01 10.63
N ARG A 261 11.15 -19.10 11.33
CA ARG A 261 10.51 -18.21 12.29
C ARG A 261 11.06 -16.80 12.15
N SER A 262 10.16 -15.85 11.98
CA SER A 262 10.44 -14.41 12.09
C SER A 262 9.81 -13.86 13.36
N ARG A 263 10.56 -13.09 14.14
CA ARG A 263 10.07 -12.29 15.26
C ARG A 263 10.39 -10.84 15.00
N SER A 264 9.42 -9.96 15.20
CA SER A 264 9.67 -8.54 15.12
C SER A 264 9.04 -7.77 16.29
N HIS A 265 9.70 -6.68 16.64
CA HIS A 265 9.23 -5.65 17.56
C HIS A 265 9.20 -4.35 16.78
N ASP A 266 8.00 -3.89 16.43
CA ASP A 266 7.78 -2.63 15.75
C ASP A 266 7.26 -1.62 16.77
N TYR A 267 7.87 -0.44 16.82
CA TYR A 267 7.47 0.60 17.76
C TYR A 267 7.54 1.98 17.12
N SER A 268 6.64 2.84 17.51
CA SER A 268 6.70 4.25 17.13
C SER A 268 6.18 5.15 18.24
N ALA A 269 6.77 6.34 18.33
CA ALA A 269 6.35 7.41 19.22
C ALA A 269 6.46 8.74 18.50
N GLY A 270 5.51 9.65 18.76
CA GLY A 270 5.58 10.97 18.16
C GLY A 270 4.64 11.95 18.83
N ALA A 271 4.80 13.21 18.45
CA ALA A 271 3.95 14.29 18.92
C ALA A 271 3.73 15.32 17.82
N ASN A 272 2.56 15.96 17.85
CA ASN A 272 2.23 17.13 17.04
C ASN A 272 1.89 18.28 17.95
N TYR A 273 2.26 19.47 17.54
CA TYR A 273 1.92 20.73 18.21
C TYR A 273 1.29 21.70 17.22
N ALA A 274 0.01 21.98 17.39
CA ALA A 274 -0.69 23.01 16.65
C ALA A 274 -0.30 24.38 17.22
N ILE A 275 0.66 25.07 16.57
CA ILE A 275 1.08 26.42 16.95
C ILE A 275 -0.14 27.35 16.94
N ASN A 276 -0.99 27.17 15.94
CA ASN A 276 -2.31 27.77 15.81
C ASN A 276 -3.15 26.96 14.80
N LYS A 277 -4.35 27.42 14.46
CA LYS A 277 -5.27 26.74 13.52
C LYS A 277 -4.69 26.55 12.09
N ASN A 278 -3.64 27.28 11.74
CA ASN A 278 -3.04 27.30 10.40
C ASN A 278 -1.64 26.68 10.36
N HIS A 279 -0.99 26.47 11.50
CA HIS A 279 0.41 26.07 11.57
C HIS A 279 0.60 24.92 12.56
N THR A 280 1.16 23.82 12.09
CA THR A 280 1.45 22.62 12.90
C THR A 280 2.90 22.18 12.67
N VAL A 281 3.56 21.80 13.75
CA VAL A 281 4.87 21.14 13.72
C VAL A 281 4.74 19.80 14.43
N GLY A 282 5.49 18.80 13.97
CA GLY A 282 5.49 17.50 14.63
C GLY A 282 6.77 16.72 14.38
N GLY A 283 6.92 15.65 15.15
CA GLY A 283 8.00 14.71 15.00
C GLY A 283 7.55 13.30 15.33
N LYS A 284 8.16 12.33 14.66
CA LYS A 284 7.91 10.89 14.84
C LYS A 284 9.24 10.15 14.83
N TYR A 285 9.38 9.23 15.75
CA TYR A 285 10.43 8.22 15.74
C TYR A 285 9.79 6.86 15.61
N MET A 286 10.35 6.00 14.78
CA MET A 286 9.93 4.63 14.64
C MET A 286 11.14 3.70 14.52
N GLY A 287 10.96 2.46 14.94
CA GLY A 287 11.99 1.44 14.82
C GLY A 287 11.40 0.05 14.70
N THR A 288 12.19 -0.82 14.05
CA THR A 288 11.96 -2.26 13.95
C THR A 288 13.20 -2.99 14.45
N ILE A 289 13.01 -4.00 15.27
CA ILE A 289 14.01 -4.99 15.63
C ILE A 289 13.45 -6.34 15.21
N SER A 290 14.08 -6.99 14.24
CA SER A 290 13.66 -8.30 13.77
C SER A 290 14.76 -9.35 13.92
N ASP A 291 14.33 -10.60 14.13
CA ASP A 291 15.14 -11.79 14.26
C ASP A 291 14.49 -12.92 13.44
N TYR A 292 15.12 -13.28 12.35
CA TYR A 292 14.76 -14.42 11.53
C TYR A 292 15.66 -15.59 11.84
N LYS A 293 15.10 -16.78 11.88
CA LYS A 293 15.84 -18.02 12.04
C LYS A 293 15.21 -19.16 11.26
N LEU A 294 16.01 -19.87 10.47
CA LEU A 294 15.65 -21.16 9.92
C LEU A 294 15.60 -22.16 11.08
N LEU A 295 14.44 -22.80 11.29
CA LEU A 295 14.21 -23.71 12.41
C LEU A 295 14.59 -25.15 12.06
N ASP A 296 14.23 -25.55 10.83
CA ASP A 296 14.39 -26.91 10.34
C ASP A 296 14.42 -26.93 8.81
N SER A 297 15.18 -27.86 8.26
CA SER A 297 15.22 -28.19 6.84
C SER A 297 15.09 -29.71 6.72
N PRO A 298 13.84 -30.24 6.89
CA PRO A 298 13.63 -31.68 6.99
C PRO A 298 13.90 -32.42 5.68
N TYR A 299 13.99 -31.69 4.60
CA TYR A 299 14.16 -32.24 3.28
C TYR A 299 14.89 -31.22 2.39
N ASP A 300 16.11 -31.53 2.03
CA ASP A 300 16.92 -30.73 1.11
C ASP A 300 17.92 -31.65 0.41
N TYR A 301 17.68 -31.89 -0.89
CA TYR A 301 18.58 -32.69 -1.70
C TYR A 301 18.78 -32.11 -3.08
N MET A 302 19.91 -32.43 -3.69
CA MET A 302 20.24 -32.07 -5.06
C MET A 302 20.88 -33.27 -5.80
N GLN A 303 20.51 -33.41 -7.07
CA GLN A 303 21.17 -34.31 -8.00
C GLN A 303 21.54 -33.52 -9.26
N VAL A 304 22.76 -33.69 -9.74
CA VAL A 304 23.23 -33.08 -10.99
C VAL A 304 23.74 -34.17 -11.93
N TYR A 305 23.24 -34.12 -13.14
CA TYR A 305 23.65 -35.02 -14.24
C TYR A 305 24.43 -34.20 -15.25
N ARG A 306 25.51 -34.77 -15.78
CA ARG A 306 26.27 -34.23 -16.92
C ARG A 306 26.10 -35.13 -18.10
N ASN A 307 25.52 -34.59 -19.20
CA ASN A 307 25.22 -35.34 -20.42
C ASN A 307 24.40 -36.64 -20.19
N GLY A 308 23.54 -36.63 -19.16
CA GLY A 308 22.68 -37.74 -18.76
C GLY A 308 23.28 -38.70 -17.74
N GLU A 309 24.55 -38.58 -17.39
CA GLU A 309 25.20 -39.38 -16.35
C GLU A 309 25.18 -38.63 -15.00
N LEU A 310 24.89 -39.34 -13.90
CA LEU A 310 24.87 -38.76 -12.55
C LEU A 310 26.29 -38.31 -12.19
N LEU A 311 26.47 -37.01 -11.99
CA LEU A 311 27.72 -36.36 -11.60
C LEU A 311 27.84 -36.23 -10.09
N THR A 312 26.79 -35.77 -9.43
CA THR A 312 26.73 -35.61 -7.98
C THR A 312 25.34 -35.82 -7.44
N SER A 313 25.24 -36.26 -6.21
CA SER A 313 24.01 -36.36 -5.44
C SER A 313 24.32 -36.00 -3.99
N THR A 314 23.64 -34.97 -3.46
CA THR A 314 23.89 -34.47 -2.11
C THR A 314 22.64 -34.43 -1.27
N ASP A 315 22.77 -34.66 0.02
CA ASP A 315 21.85 -34.20 1.06
C ASP A 315 22.42 -32.91 1.64
N ASN A 316 21.59 -31.88 1.69
CA ASN A 316 22.03 -30.58 2.17
C ASN A 316 21.39 -30.27 3.54
N LYS A 317 22.10 -29.53 4.35
CA LYS A 317 21.62 -28.98 5.60
C LYS A 317 21.98 -27.51 5.67
N THR A 318 20.95 -26.66 5.76
CA THR A 318 21.12 -25.21 5.89
C THR A 318 20.77 -24.78 7.31
N ASP A 319 21.63 -23.96 7.93
CA ASP A 319 21.34 -23.17 9.13
C ASP A 319 21.49 -21.71 8.76
N GLU A 320 20.49 -20.89 9.08
CA GLU A 320 20.43 -19.50 8.64
C GLU A 320 19.78 -18.63 9.72
N SER A 321 20.36 -17.46 9.94
CA SER A 321 19.79 -16.46 10.82
C SER A 321 20.05 -15.05 10.30
N GLU A 322 19.08 -14.16 10.54
CA GLU A 322 19.18 -12.76 10.17
C GLU A 322 18.71 -11.89 11.34
N LYS A 323 19.42 -10.79 11.56
CA LYS A 323 19.05 -9.77 12.55
C LYS A 323 19.04 -8.42 11.89
N GLU A 324 17.87 -7.77 11.94
CA GLU A 324 17.70 -6.43 11.40
C GLU A 324 17.40 -5.44 12.51
N ARG A 325 17.95 -4.24 12.38
CA ARG A 325 17.60 -3.05 13.16
C ARG A 325 17.37 -1.91 12.22
N PHE A 326 16.18 -1.34 12.30
CA PHE A 326 15.77 -0.20 11.49
C PHE A 326 15.32 0.94 12.40
N HIS A 327 15.71 2.17 12.08
CA HIS A 327 15.37 3.40 12.79
C HIS A 327 15.07 4.50 11.79
N ASN A 328 13.96 5.20 11.97
CA ASN A 328 13.60 6.40 11.23
C ASN A 328 13.19 7.48 12.22
N ALA A 329 13.74 8.67 12.07
CA ALA A 329 13.33 9.89 12.76
C ALA A 329 12.88 10.91 11.72
N ASN A 330 11.64 11.37 11.80
CA ASN A 330 11.05 12.38 10.93
C ASN A 330 10.64 13.61 11.74
N VAL A 331 10.85 14.79 11.20
CA VAL A 331 10.28 16.05 11.66
C VAL A 331 9.61 16.76 10.49
N TYR A 332 8.46 17.39 10.76
CA TYR A 332 7.72 18.09 9.73
C TYR A 332 7.13 19.41 10.20
N TYR A 333 6.82 20.26 9.23
CA TYR A 333 6.07 21.49 9.40
C TYR A 333 5.03 21.63 8.31
N ILE A 334 3.78 21.97 8.69
CA ILE A 334 2.70 22.33 7.78
C ILE A 334 2.18 23.71 8.15
N GLY A 335 2.17 24.62 7.18
CA GLY A 335 1.71 26.01 7.36
C GLY A 335 0.76 26.46 6.26
N LYS A 336 -0.43 26.91 6.65
CA LYS A 336 -1.35 27.63 5.77
C LYS A 336 -1.12 29.13 5.96
N PHE A 337 -0.28 29.74 5.11
CA PHE A 337 0.10 31.15 5.19
C PHE A 337 -1.01 32.10 4.73
N SER A 338 -1.88 31.61 3.85
CA SER A 338 -3.09 32.28 3.42
C SER A 338 -4.10 31.24 2.89
N ASP A 339 -5.30 31.67 2.50
CA ASP A 339 -6.26 30.76 1.84
C ASP A 339 -5.74 30.25 0.48
N LYS A 340 -4.71 30.92 -0.07
CA LYS A 340 -4.11 30.56 -1.35
C LYS A 340 -2.80 29.78 -1.24
N LEU A 341 -2.06 29.85 -0.12
CA LEU A 341 -0.73 29.24 -0.01
C LEU A 341 -0.62 28.34 1.20
N GLN A 342 -0.35 27.07 0.95
CA GLN A 342 0.05 26.06 1.94
C GLN A 342 1.48 25.62 1.66
N VAL A 343 2.24 25.38 2.72
CA VAL A 343 3.63 24.90 2.67
C VAL A 343 3.75 23.69 3.57
N ASN A 344 4.33 22.61 3.05
CA ASN A 344 4.70 21.41 3.78
C ASN A 344 6.21 21.23 3.68
N VAL A 345 6.86 20.93 4.78
CA VAL A 345 8.30 20.66 4.87
C VAL A 345 8.51 19.42 5.70
N ASP A 346 9.33 18.50 5.21
CA ASP A 346 9.69 17.25 5.88
C ASP A 346 11.21 17.05 5.88
N ALA A 347 11.74 16.48 6.95
CA ALA A 347 13.12 16.04 7.05
C ALA A 347 13.21 14.70 7.76
N ASP A 348 13.99 13.78 7.21
CA ASP A 348 14.16 12.42 7.69
C ASP A 348 15.63 12.07 7.92
N TYR A 349 15.84 11.26 8.95
CA TYR A 349 17.07 10.52 9.16
C TYR A 349 16.74 9.03 9.30
N VAL A 350 17.38 8.21 8.48
CA VAL A 350 17.18 6.76 8.48
C VAL A 350 18.50 6.05 8.73
N TYR A 351 18.45 5.01 9.55
CA TYR A 351 19.55 4.07 9.77
C TYR A 351 19.01 2.66 9.78
N SER A 352 19.65 1.75 9.02
CA SER A 352 19.40 0.32 9.14
C SER A 352 20.70 -0.48 9.22
N ARG A 353 20.64 -1.62 9.88
CA ARG A 353 21.70 -2.61 9.92
C ARG A 353 21.11 -4.00 9.81
N LEU A 354 21.64 -4.76 8.87
CA LEU A 354 21.31 -6.15 8.61
C LEU A 354 22.55 -7.00 8.86
N ASN A 355 22.43 -8.02 9.73
CA ASN A 355 23.43 -9.06 9.90
C ASN A 355 22.79 -10.38 9.48
N HIS A 356 23.36 -11.02 8.49
CA HIS A 356 22.94 -12.31 7.99
C HIS A 356 24.07 -13.30 8.15
N TRP A 357 23.75 -14.48 8.65
CA TRP A 357 24.66 -15.61 8.80
C TRP A 357 24.02 -16.86 8.21
N GLN A 358 24.76 -17.57 7.40
CA GLN A 358 24.32 -18.79 6.74
C GLN A 358 25.43 -19.84 6.79
N GLN A 359 25.07 -21.08 7.07
CA GLN A 359 25.91 -22.27 6.89
C GLN A 359 25.14 -23.27 6.03
N VAL A 360 25.78 -23.74 4.95
CA VAL A 360 25.27 -24.83 4.11
C VAL A 360 26.27 -25.99 4.20
N ILE A 361 25.77 -27.15 4.60
CA ILE A 361 26.54 -28.41 4.62
C ILE A 361 25.97 -29.30 3.53
N GLU A 362 26.78 -29.64 2.53
CA GLU A 362 26.44 -30.52 1.42
C GLU A 362 27.14 -31.88 1.65
N THR A 363 26.36 -32.93 1.87
CA THR A 363 26.90 -34.30 2.10
C THR A 363 26.65 -35.14 0.85
N SER A 364 27.70 -35.58 0.21
CA SER A 364 27.64 -36.44 -0.96
C SER A 364 27.07 -37.82 -0.59
N ARG A 365 26.09 -38.26 -1.37
CA ARG A 365 25.51 -39.61 -1.27
C ARG A 365 26.33 -40.65 -2.01
N ILE A 366 27.36 -40.23 -2.78
CA ILE A 366 28.20 -41.12 -3.58
C ILE A 366 29.37 -41.64 -2.73
N ASP A 367 30.07 -40.75 -2.01
CA ASP A 367 31.26 -41.05 -1.25
C ASP A 367 31.20 -40.65 0.25
N ALA A 368 30.04 -40.13 0.67
CA ALA A 368 29.76 -39.67 2.03
C ALA A 368 30.67 -38.51 2.53
N VAL A 369 31.29 -37.76 1.61
CA VAL A 369 32.09 -36.59 1.95
C VAL A 369 31.14 -35.41 2.19
N SER A 370 31.42 -34.66 3.26
CA SER A 370 30.65 -33.44 3.59
C SER A 370 31.52 -32.21 3.35
N GLU A 371 30.95 -31.24 2.69
CA GLU A 371 31.53 -29.90 2.50
C GLU A 371 30.68 -28.85 3.21
N SER A 372 31.32 -27.90 3.88
CA SER A 372 30.65 -26.76 4.52
C SER A 372 30.97 -25.47 3.79
N THR A 373 30.02 -24.56 3.77
CA THR A 373 30.19 -23.20 3.28
C THR A 373 29.53 -22.25 4.27
N HIS A 374 30.33 -21.32 4.86
CA HIS A 374 29.86 -20.31 5.81
C HIS A 374 29.88 -18.95 5.15
N ILE A 375 28.80 -18.21 5.26
CA ILE A 375 28.70 -16.84 4.76
C ILE A 375 28.21 -15.94 5.88
N GLN A 376 28.91 -14.84 6.09
CA GLN A 376 28.51 -13.79 7.00
C GLN A 376 28.43 -12.44 6.28
N ASN A 377 27.24 -11.83 6.29
CA ASN A 377 27.00 -10.51 5.71
C ASN A 377 26.67 -9.49 6.82
N ASP A 378 27.34 -8.33 6.82
CA ASP A 378 27.01 -7.16 7.63
C ASP A 378 26.76 -5.99 6.68
N GLN A 379 25.52 -5.54 6.56
CA GLN A 379 25.12 -4.40 5.73
C GLN A 379 24.61 -3.30 6.63
N ARG A 380 24.95 -2.05 6.30
CA ARG A 380 24.48 -0.84 6.98
C ARG A 380 24.07 0.19 5.96
N ASN A 381 22.94 0.82 6.23
CA ASN A 381 22.41 1.89 5.39
C ASN A 381 22.16 3.13 6.23
N ARG A 382 22.42 4.29 5.66
CA ARG A 382 22.12 5.60 6.24
C ARG A 382 21.56 6.52 5.17
N ALA A 383 20.46 7.18 5.46
CA ALA A 383 19.90 8.21 4.59
C ALA A 383 19.58 9.47 5.38
N VAL A 384 19.75 10.62 4.73
CA VAL A 384 19.23 11.91 5.14
C VAL A 384 18.45 12.46 3.97
N ALA A 385 17.22 12.90 4.21
CA ALA A 385 16.37 13.44 3.17
C ALA A 385 15.65 14.69 3.64
N PHE A 386 15.33 15.57 2.70
CA PHE A 386 14.57 16.80 2.90
C PHE A 386 13.65 17.00 1.71
N LYS A 387 12.38 17.39 1.99
CA LYS A 387 11.39 17.67 0.96
C LYS A 387 10.53 18.86 1.37
N ASP A 388 10.28 19.76 0.43
CA ASP A 388 9.32 20.83 0.57
C ASP A 388 8.30 20.80 -0.56
N VAL A 389 7.06 21.18 -0.24
CA VAL A 389 5.95 21.30 -1.19
C VAL A 389 5.20 22.58 -0.91
N PHE A 390 5.08 23.42 -1.93
CA PHE A 390 4.26 24.62 -1.94
C PHE A 390 3.02 24.38 -2.79
N ALA A 391 1.86 24.47 -2.20
CA ALA A 391 0.56 24.40 -2.89
C ALA A 391 -0.04 25.81 -2.96
N TRP A 392 -0.07 26.38 -4.15
CA TRP A 392 -0.56 27.74 -4.40
C TRP A 392 -1.85 27.71 -5.24
N ASN A 393 -2.97 28.05 -4.64
CA ASN A 393 -4.23 28.26 -5.31
C ASN A 393 -4.25 29.67 -5.96
N ILE A 394 -3.98 29.74 -7.25
CA ILE A 394 -3.92 31.00 -8.02
C ILE A 394 -5.33 31.60 -8.07
N SER A 395 -6.33 30.76 -8.35
CA SER A 395 -7.76 31.11 -8.39
C SER A 395 -8.61 29.93 -7.90
N GLU A 396 -9.93 30.08 -7.90
CA GLU A 396 -10.88 29.00 -7.59
C GLU A 396 -10.81 27.84 -8.58
N VAL A 397 -10.33 28.10 -9.80
CA VAL A 397 -10.26 27.11 -10.90
C VAL A 397 -8.83 26.72 -11.28
N SER A 398 -7.81 27.26 -10.64
CA SER A 398 -6.42 26.96 -10.99
C SER A 398 -5.49 26.99 -9.77
N GLY A 399 -4.50 26.10 -9.78
CA GLY A 399 -3.46 25.98 -8.75
C GLY A 399 -2.12 25.60 -9.34
N LEU A 400 -1.08 25.87 -8.59
CA LEU A 400 0.31 25.50 -8.89
C LEU A 400 0.89 24.81 -7.65
N ASP A 401 1.36 23.60 -7.82
CA ASP A 401 2.16 22.89 -6.83
C ASP A 401 3.61 22.86 -7.30
N PHE A 402 4.54 23.19 -6.43
CA PHE A 402 5.98 23.13 -6.74
C PHE A 402 6.76 22.83 -5.47
N GLY A 403 7.97 22.33 -5.65
CA GLY A 403 8.79 21.97 -4.49
C GLY A 403 10.14 21.40 -4.86
N THR A 404 10.90 21.08 -3.84
CA THR A 404 12.22 20.46 -3.97
C THR A 404 12.32 19.18 -3.14
N ASP A 405 13.26 18.32 -3.51
CA ASP A 405 13.51 17.05 -2.86
C ASP A 405 15.04 16.81 -2.92
N PHE A 406 15.62 16.60 -1.76
CA PHE A 406 17.04 16.28 -1.60
C PHE A 406 17.19 15.00 -0.80
N SER A 407 18.06 14.09 -1.25
CA SER A 407 18.47 12.95 -0.43
C SER A 407 19.94 12.61 -0.59
N ARG A 408 20.52 12.08 0.47
CA ARG A 408 21.85 11.50 0.47
C ARG A 408 21.84 10.17 1.19
N ILE A 409 22.28 9.12 0.47
CA ILE A 409 22.27 7.75 0.94
C ILE A 409 23.69 7.21 0.93
N SER A 410 24.01 6.42 1.94
CA SER A 410 25.20 5.57 1.98
C SER A 410 24.81 4.17 2.40
N SER A 411 25.10 3.18 1.56
CA SER A 411 24.98 1.75 1.85
C SER A 411 26.38 1.13 1.80
N TRP A 412 26.78 0.42 2.84
CA TRP A 412 28.08 -0.24 2.88
C TRP A 412 27.98 -1.56 3.65
N GLY A 413 28.82 -2.49 3.28
CA GLY A 413 28.84 -3.79 3.94
C GLY A 413 30.02 -4.66 3.56
N THR A 414 30.05 -5.82 4.21
CA THR A 414 31.02 -6.89 3.97
C THR A 414 30.30 -8.21 3.83
N SER A 415 30.79 -9.05 2.93
CA SER A 415 30.45 -10.47 2.81
C SER A 415 31.73 -11.28 2.99
N VAL A 416 31.76 -12.21 3.93
CA VAL A 416 32.93 -13.02 4.23
C VAL A 416 32.55 -14.50 4.11
N ASN A 417 33.39 -15.28 3.41
CA ASN A 417 33.31 -16.72 3.34
C ASN A 417 34.54 -17.36 4.00
N GLU A 418 34.34 -18.04 5.12
CA GLU A 418 35.44 -18.59 5.93
C GLU A 418 36.28 -19.64 5.20
N GLU A 419 35.68 -20.42 4.30
CA GLU A 419 36.36 -21.47 3.53
C GLU A 419 37.03 -20.96 2.25
N GLY A 420 36.83 -19.69 1.89
CA GLY A 420 37.39 -19.10 0.68
C GLY A 420 36.83 -19.65 -0.63
N LYS A 421 35.71 -20.39 -0.61
CA LYS A 421 35.03 -20.91 -1.81
C LYS A 421 34.42 -19.79 -2.63
N ILE A 422 34.03 -18.70 -1.97
CA ILE A 422 33.47 -17.46 -2.53
C ILE A 422 34.42 -16.35 -2.08
N ALA A 423 34.77 -15.45 -3.00
CA ALA A 423 35.60 -14.30 -2.66
C ALA A 423 34.91 -13.39 -1.64
N ASP A 424 35.65 -12.94 -0.64
CA ASP A 424 35.15 -11.90 0.26
C ASP A 424 34.84 -10.62 -0.50
N ASP A 425 33.77 -9.96 -0.10
CA ASP A 425 33.34 -8.70 -0.71
C ASP A 425 33.29 -7.58 0.33
N ARG A 426 33.62 -6.35 -0.11
CA ARG A 426 33.46 -5.12 0.65
C ARG A 426 32.97 -4.03 -0.27
N PHE A 427 31.72 -3.72 -0.17
CA PHE A 427 31.07 -2.72 -1.02
C PHE A 427 30.74 -1.42 -0.27
N LYS A 428 30.66 -0.34 -1.03
CA LYS A 428 30.11 0.93 -0.56
C LYS A 428 29.45 1.67 -1.74
N ASN A 429 28.18 1.96 -1.59
CA ASN A 429 27.36 2.70 -2.54
C ASN A 429 26.94 4.01 -1.92
N ASN A 430 27.27 5.15 -2.56
CA ASN A 430 26.85 6.47 -2.15
C ASN A 430 26.03 7.07 -3.28
N GLU A 431 24.91 7.67 -2.94
CA GLU A 431 24.05 8.36 -3.88
C GLU A 431 23.59 9.70 -3.30
N THR A 432 23.63 10.75 -4.12
CA THR A 432 23.08 12.06 -3.76
C THR A 432 22.10 12.46 -4.86
N LYS A 433 20.86 12.77 -4.50
CA LYS A 433 19.78 13.18 -5.38
C LYS A 433 19.38 14.62 -5.09
N TYR A 434 19.19 15.39 -6.14
CA TYR A 434 18.55 16.71 -6.13
C TYR A 434 17.39 16.67 -7.11
N ALA A 435 16.21 17.05 -6.67
CA ALA A 435 15.04 17.10 -7.53
C ALA A 435 14.25 18.38 -7.32
N GLY A 436 13.57 18.82 -8.37
CA GLY A 436 12.59 19.88 -8.33
C GLY A 436 11.38 19.52 -9.19
N PHE A 437 10.20 19.94 -8.79
CA PHE A 437 9.00 19.70 -9.56
C PHE A 437 8.07 20.90 -9.58
N VAL A 438 7.25 20.95 -10.63
CA VAL A 438 6.16 21.90 -10.79
C VAL A 438 4.97 21.20 -11.42
N SER A 439 3.77 21.46 -10.93
CA SER A 439 2.52 20.92 -11.45
C SER A 439 1.45 22.00 -11.48
N TYR A 440 0.91 22.31 -12.66
CA TYR A 440 -0.21 23.20 -12.83
C TYR A 440 -1.51 22.41 -12.86
N ARG A 441 -2.48 22.82 -12.06
CA ARG A 441 -3.81 22.20 -11.94
C ARG A 441 -4.88 23.14 -12.44
N LEU A 442 -5.80 22.60 -13.24
CA LEU A 442 -6.97 23.32 -13.77
C LEU A 442 -8.25 22.57 -13.35
N PHE A 443 -9.21 23.30 -12.80
CA PHE A 443 -10.52 22.80 -12.42
C PHE A 443 -11.60 23.64 -13.07
N SER A 444 -12.43 23.04 -13.92
CA SER A 444 -13.64 23.65 -14.42
C SER A 444 -14.82 22.73 -14.13
N GLU A 445 -16.04 23.18 -14.39
CA GLU A 445 -17.23 22.35 -14.17
C GLU A 445 -17.20 21.03 -14.95
N LYS A 446 -16.65 21.05 -16.17
CA LYS A 446 -16.64 19.89 -17.08
C LYS A 446 -15.28 19.20 -17.17
N TRP A 447 -14.19 19.96 -17.03
CA TRP A 447 -12.85 19.45 -17.23
C TRP A 447 -11.99 19.66 -15.99
N LYS A 448 -11.24 18.64 -15.61
CA LYS A 448 -10.17 18.74 -14.62
C LYS A 448 -8.89 18.26 -15.27
N GLY A 449 -7.79 18.95 -15.04
CA GLY A 449 -6.53 18.57 -15.64
C GLY A 449 -5.33 18.99 -14.79
N SER A 450 -4.23 18.29 -14.95
CA SER A 450 -2.94 18.69 -14.43
C SER A 450 -1.84 18.39 -15.43
N VAL A 451 -0.88 19.30 -15.52
CA VAL A 451 0.38 19.10 -16.24
C VAL A 451 1.51 19.29 -15.26
N GLY A 452 2.33 18.27 -15.10
CA GLY A 452 3.45 18.25 -14.19
C GLY A 452 4.77 18.01 -14.90
N LEU A 453 5.84 18.54 -14.32
CA LEU A 453 7.20 18.30 -14.75
C LEU A 453 8.07 18.12 -13.51
N ARG A 454 8.84 17.03 -13.46
CA ARG A 454 9.85 16.76 -12.44
C ARG A 454 11.20 16.63 -13.11
N TYR A 455 12.21 17.28 -12.53
CA TYR A 455 13.61 17.12 -12.89
C TYR A 455 14.36 16.49 -11.74
N GLU A 456 15.18 15.48 -12.01
CA GLU A 456 16.07 14.85 -11.02
C GLU A 456 17.51 14.84 -11.54
N TYR A 457 18.45 15.23 -10.69
CA TYR A 457 19.86 14.99 -10.87
C TYR A 457 20.36 14.06 -9.77
N VAL A 458 21.01 12.96 -10.16
CA VAL A 458 21.52 11.95 -9.25
C VAL A 458 22.98 11.69 -9.53
N HIS A 459 23.81 11.80 -8.49
CA HIS A 459 25.21 11.44 -8.49
C HIS A 459 25.42 10.18 -7.66
N ALA A 460 25.85 9.07 -8.30
CA ALA A 460 26.04 7.77 -7.68
C ALA A 460 27.49 7.28 -7.84
N ILE A 461 28.08 6.80 -6.75
CA ILE A 461 29.41 6.21 -6.72
C ILE A 461 29.32 4.83 -6.07
N ASN A 462 29.73 3.79 -6.82
CA ASN A 462 29.79 2.43 -6.36
C ASN A 462 31.25 1.99 -6.23
N THR A 463 31.59 1.49 -5.06
CA THR A 463 32.94 1.08 -4.68
C THR A 463 32.92 -0.39 -4.28
N ASP A 464 33.87 -1.15 -4.77
CA ASP A 464 34.08 -2.55 -4.46
C ASP A 464 35.55 -2.76 -4.09
N GLN A 465 35.84 -3.48 -2.99
CA GLN A 465 37.16 -3.69 -2.41
C GLN A 465 37.97 -2.40 -2.20
N GLY A 466 37.27 -1.29 -1.91
CA GLY A 466 37.88 0.03 -1.72
C GLY A 466 38.17 0.81 -3.02
N GLU A 467 37.95 0.22 -4.18
CA GLU A 467 38.13 0.84 -5.48
C GLU A 467 36.79 1.32 -6.07
N VAL A 468 36.79 2.52 -6.66
CA VAL A 468 35.60 3.00 -7.40
C VAL A 468 35.46 2.18 -8.69
N LYS A 469 34.43 1.37 -8.77
CA LYS A 469 34.13 0.55 -9.95
C LYS A 469 33.17 1.24 -10.92
N ASN A 470 32.26 2.06 -10.39
CA ASN A 470 31.29 2.76 -11.22
C ASN A 470 30.99 4.14 -10.66
N ARG A 471 30.89 5.14 -11.55
CA ARG A 471 30.44 6.51 -11.24
C ARG A 471 29.44 6.91 -12.29
N ASN A 472 28.23 7.24 -11.84
CA ASN A 472 27.12 7.60 -12.72
C ASN A 472 26.52 8.94 -12.31
N ASP A 473 26.28 9.77 -13.32
CA ASP A 473 25.53 11.01 -13.21
C ASP A 473 24.29 10.87 -14.10
N TYR A 474 23.11 10.98 -13.50
CA TYR A 474 21.83 10.90 -14.22
C TYR A 474 21.12 12.25 -14.16
N SER A 475 20.54 12.66 -15.29
CA SER A 475 19.72 13.86 -15.40
C SER A 475 18.42 13.50 -16.08
N ASP A 476 17.34 13.45 -15.33
CA ASP A 476 16.06 12.92 -15.76
C ASP A 476 15.00 14.02 -15.79
N LEU A 477 14.32 14.16 -16.92
CA LEU A 477 13.17 15.04 -17.09
C LEU A 477 11.92 14.17 -17.24
N LEU A 478 10.97 14.29 -16.31
CA LEU A 478 9.84 13.39 -16.13
C LEU A 478 8.51 14.16 -16.27
N PRO A 479 7.94 14.24 -17.49
CA PRO A 479 6.64 14.86 -17.72
C PRO A 479 5.50 13.98 -17.24
N LEU A 480 4.40 14.63 -16.79
CA LEU A 480 3.15 14.02 -16.37
C LEU A 480 1.97 14.83 -16.91
N LEU A 481 0.91 14.13 -17.28
CA LEU A 481 -0.34 14.72 -17.75
C LEU A 481 -1.51 13.92 -17.19
N SER A 482 -2.51 14.60 -16.65
CA SER A 482 -3.80 14.02 -16.31
C SER A 482 -4.90 14.92 -16.83
N LEU A 483 -5.88 14.33 -17.51
CA LEU A 483 -7.05 15.03 -18.05
C LEU A 483 -8.28 14.20 -17.76
N SER A 484 -9.30 14.78 -17.14
CA SER A 484 -10.56 14.10 -16.86
C SER A 484 -11.76 14.99 -17.19
N THR A 485 -12.87 14.35 -17.57
CA THR A 485 -14.14 15.01 -17.92
C THR A 485 -15.30 14.13 -17.53
N SER A 486 -16.46 14.79 -17.27
CA SER A 486 -17.74 14.13 -17.02
C SER A 486 -18.71 14.47 -18.13
N LEU A 487 -19.20 13.45 -18.86
CA LEU A 487 -20.21 13.56 -19.91
C LEU A 487 -21.50 12.87 -19.44
N GLY A 488 -22.36 13.65 -18.79
CA GLY A 488 -23.58 13.11 -18.18
C GLY A 488 -23.27 12.17 -17.02
N LYS A 489 -23.48 10.86 -17.21
CA LYS A 489 -23.21 9.81 -16.20
C LYS A 489 -21.90 9.07 -16.43
N VAL A 490 -21.13 9.46 -17.44
CA VAL A 490 -19.85 8.83 -17.80
C VAL A 490 -18.71 9.74 -17.37
N ASP A 491 -17.86 9.27 -16.49
CA ASP A 491 -16.60 9.90 -16.15
C ASP A 491 -15.47 9.25 -16.93
N MET A 492 -14.59 10.07 -17.54
CA MET A 492 -13.47 9.59 -18.34
C MET A 492 -12.18 10.27 -17.89
N SER A 493 -11.06 9.56 -17.95
CA SER A 493 -9.74 10.16 -17.78
C SER A 493 -8.74 9.62 -18.80
N LEU A 494 -7.78 10.48 -19.14
CA LEU A 494 -6.56 10.13 -19.89
C LEU A 494 -5.38 10.62 -19.09
N ASP A 495 -4.51 9.70 -18.72
CA ASP A 495 -3.36 9.94 -17.88
C ASP A 495 -2.09 9.47 -18.61
N PHE A 496 -1.03 10.28 -18.54
CA PHE A 496 0.30 9.92 -18.99
C PHE A 496 1.30 10.20 -17.87
N SER A 497 2.23 9.27 -17.64
CA SER A 497 3.31 9.48 -16.68
C SER A 497 4.65 8.93 -17.18
N SER A 498 5.72 9.68 -16.89
CA SER A 498 7.10 9.25 -17.06
C SER A 498 7.72 9.02 -15.68
N ARG A 499 8.38 7.89 -15.48
CA ARG A 499 8.94 7.43 -14.20
C ARG A 499 10.35 6.88 -14.40
N VAL A 500 11.17 6.97 -13.35
CA VAL A 500 12.48 6.32 -13.30
C VAL A 500 12.53 5.36 -12.12
N ASN A 501 12.94 4.11 -12.38
CA ASN A 501 13.07 3.07 -11.36
C ASN A 501 14.54 2.68 -11.25
N ARG A 502 15.17 3.05 -10.14
CA ARG A 502 16.60 2.81 -9.90
C ARG A 502 16.80 1.42 -9.30
N PRO A 503 17.91 0.74 -9.64
CA PRO A 503 18.24 -0.53 -9.01
C PRO A 503 18.32 -0.39 -7.49
N SER A 504 17.94 -1.43 -6.75
CA SER A 504 18.16 -1.50 -5.31
C SER A 504 19.66 -1.62 -5.00
N PHE A 505 20.07 -1.22 -3.80
CA PHE A 505 21.48 -1.38 -3.39
C PHE A 505 21.89 -2.86 -3.32
N ARG A 506 20.96 -3.77 -3.02
CA ARG A 506 21.20 -5.22 -3.11
C ARG A 506 21.51 -5.66 -4.54
N GLN A 507 20.82 -5.12 -5.55
CA GLN A 507 21.10 -5.43 -6.95
C GLN A 507 22.43 -4.84 -7.43
N LEU A 508 22.93 -3.77 -6.80
CA LEU A 508 24.16 -3.07 -7.17
C LEU A 508 25.40 -3.58 -6.45
N ASN A 509 25.31 -4.47 -5.49
CA ASN A 509 26.49 -5.03 -4.83
C ASN A 509 26.95 -6.32 -5.54
N ASN A 510 28.24 -6.66 -5.44
CA ASN A 510 28.81 -7.89 -6.01
C ASN A 510 28.76 -9.07 -5.04
N SER A 511 28.16 -8.89 -3.87
CA SER A 511 28.07 -9.96 -2.86
C SER A 511 27.36 -11.18 -3.44
N VAL A 512 27.92 -12.35 -3.22
CA VAL A 512 27.40 -13.61 -3.72
C VAL A 512 26.61 -14.29 -2.61
N SER A 513 25.40 -14.73 -2.91
CA SER A 513 24.58 -15.63 -2.10
C SER A 513 24.78 -17.06 -2.62
N TYR A 514 24.98 -17.99 -1.71
CA TYR A 514 25.23 -19.38 -2.01
C TYR A 514 24.00 -20.23 -1.73
N ASN A 515 23.45 -20.84 -2.78
CA ASN A 515 22.36 -21.79 -2.63
C ASN A 515 22.88 -23.24 -2.60
N ASN A 516 23.76 -23.58 -3.53
CA ASN A 516 24.50 -24.83 -3.59
C ASN A 516 25.72 -24.67 -4.52
N GLN A 517 26.55 -25.69 -4.68
CA GLN A 517 27.78 -25.65 -5.50
C GLN A 517 27.54 -25.33 -7.00
N TYR A 518 26.32 -25.47 -7.53
CA TYR A 518 25.95 -25.19 -8.93
C TYR A 518 25.08 -23.94 -9.11
N HIS A 519 24.59 -23.35 -7.99
CA HIS A 519 23.61 -22.26 -8.06
C HIS A 519 23.98 -21.13 -7.11
N TYR A 520 24.41 -20.00 -7.66
CA TYR A 520 24.72 -18.77 -6.96
C TYR A 520 23.76 -17.66 -7.34
N GLU A 521 23.62 -16.66 -6.49
CA GLU A 521 23.00 -15.38 -6.81
C GLU A 521 23.98 -14.25 -6.54
N GLN A 522 24.00 -13.22 -7.39
CA GLN A 522 24.88 -12.06 -7.21
C GLN A 522 24.22 -10.79 -7.75
N GLY A 523 24.67 -9.64 -7.28
CA GLY A 523 24.26 -8.37 -7.84
C GLY A 523 25.05 -8.00 -9.11
N ASN A 524 24.73 -6.83 -9.65
CA ASN A 524 25.36 -6.27 -10.85
C ASN A 524 25.57 -4.76 -10.67
N ILE A 525 26.79 -4.35 -10.39
CA ILE A 525 27.20 -2.96 -10.16
C ILE A 525 27.02 -2.05 -11.40
N TYR A 526 26.84 -2.66 -12.58
CA TYR A 526 26.67 -1.94 -13.86
C TYR A 526 25.22 -1.74 -14.27
N LEU A 527 24.24 -2.10 -13.43
CA LEU A 527 22.83 -1.85 -13.71
C LEU A 527 22.56 -0.36 -13.89
N LYS A 528 21.74 -0.08 -14.91
CA LYS A 528 21.21 1.27 -15.19
C LYS A 528 19.80 1.40 -14.66
N PRO A 529 19.34 2.63 -14.32
CA PRO A 529 17.93 2.88 -14.08
C PRO A 529 17.07 2.49 -15.27
N GLN A 530 15.85 2.00 -15.00
CA GLN A 530 14.85 1.78 -16.05
C GLN A 530 13.84 2.92 -16.05
N TYR A 531 13.37 3.29 -17.27
CA TYR A 531 12.42 4.37 -17.49
C TYR A 531 11.08 3.80 -17.91
N VAL A 532 10.01 4.15 -17.19
CA VAL A 532 8.66 3.68 -17.43
C VAL A 532 7.81 4.83 -17.98
N TYR A 533 7.27 4.64 -19.17
CA TYR A 533 6.28 5.54 -19.79
C TYR A 533 4.94 4.81 -19.80
N ASP A 534 3.97 5.39 -19.13
CA ASP A 534 2.67 4.78 -18.89
C ASP A 534 1.56 5.69 -19.40
N THR A 535 0.66 5.15 -20.22
CA THR A 535 -0.52 5.85 -20.71
C THR A 535 -1.75 5.04 -20.32
N GLU A 536 -2.68 5.64 -19.60
CA GLU A 536 -3.90 5.01 -19.11
C GLU A 536 -5.13 5.80 -19.55
N PHE A 537 -6.10 5.12 -20.13
CA PHE A 537 -7.46 5.61 -20.37
C PHE A 537 -8.42 4.88 -19.44
N SER A 538 -9.27 5.63 -18.75
CA SER A 538 -10.29 5.09 -17.84
C SER A 538 -11.66 5.63 -18.16
N LEU A 539 -12.69 4.80 -17.92
CA LEU A 539 -14.09 5.12 -18.09
C LEU A 539 -14.90 4.53 -16.92
N ASP A 540 -15.65 5.36 -16.22
CA ASP A 540 -16.59 4.97 -15.15
C ASP A 540 -18.03 5.25 -15.60
N TYR A 541 -18.90 4.25 -15.51
CA TYR A 541 -20.32 4.38 -15.78
C TYR A 541 -21.16 3.56 -14.80
N GLY A 542 -21.76 4.23 -13.85
CA GLY A 542 -22.65 3.60 -12.88
C GLY A 542 -21.96 2.62 -11.96
N ILE A 543 -22.11 1.31 -12.21
CA ILE A 543 -21.46 0.21 -11.46
C ILE A 543 -20.24 -0.34 -12.19
N PHE A 544 -19.92 0.18 -13.37
CA PHE A 544 -18.84 -0.30 -14.23
C PHE A 544 -17.66 0.68 -14.18
N ASP A 545 -16.46 0.18 -13.97
CA ASP A 545 -15.20 0.87 -14.18
C ASP A 545 -14.39 0.08 -15.22
N PHE A 546 -13.96 0.75 -16.26
CA PHE A 546 -13.16 0.17 -17.34
C PHE A 546 -11.86 0.94 -17.51
N LYS A 547 -10.75 0.23 -17.70
CA LYS A 547 -9.42 0.77 -17.85
C LYS A 547 -8.67 0.07 -18.97
N VAL A 548 -7.94 0.85 -19.78
CA VAL A 548 -6.94 0.37 -20.72
C VAL A 548 -5.64 1.09 -20.47
N ASP A 549 -4.53 0.38 -20.37
CA ASP A 549 -3.21 0.97 -20.17
C ASP A 549 -2.16 0.37 -21.11
N TYR A 550 -1.24 1.22 -21.54
CA TYR A 550 -0.06 0.84 -22.29
C TYR A 550 1.18 1.30 -21.58
N GLN A 551 2.11 0.37 -21.36
CA GLN A 551 3.42 0.64 -20.74
C GLN A 551 4.53 0.38 -21.72
N TYR A 552 5.46 1.35 -21.81
CA TYR A 552 6.75 1.19 -22.47
C TYR A 552 7.85 1.38 -21.41
N ILE A 553 8.70 0.37 -21.22
CA ILE A 553 9.81 0.40 -20.27
C ILE A 553 11.11 0.33 -21.06
N LYS A 554 11.92 1.37 -20.98
CA LYS A 554 13.27 1.44 -21.52
C LYS A 554 14.27 0.99 -20.47
N ASP A 555 15.37 0.35 -20.90
CA ASP A 555 16.43 -0.22 -20.04
C ASP A 555 15.82 -1.17 -18.96
N TYR A 556 14.90 -2.03 -19.35
CA TYR A 556 14.13 -2.90 -18.48
C TYR A 556 15.02 -3.82 -17.67
N ILE A 557 14.96 -3.72 -16.32
CA ILE A 557 15.71 -4.58 -15.41
C ILE A 557 14.99 -5.93 -15.27
N HIS A 558 15.68 -7.01 -15.62
CA HIS A 558 15.15 -8.38 -15.54
C HIS A 558 16.20 -9.36 -15.03
N PRO A 559 15.80 -10.48 -14.41
CA PRO A 559 16.73 -11.55 -14.06
C PRO A 559 17.40 -12.16 -15.30
N THR A 560 18.68 -12.45 -15.19
CA THR A 560 19.48 -13.17 -16.18
C THR A 560 20.35 -14.20 -15.50
N VAL A 561 21.01 -15.04 -16.27
CA VAL A 561 21.91 -16.07 -15.80
C VAL A 561 23.24 -15.99 -16.53
N VAL A 562 24.33 -16.16 -15.80
CA VAL A 562 25.70 -16.22 -16.35
C VAL A 562 26.41 -17.46 -15.86
N ALA A 563 27.30 -18.00 -16.67
CA ALA A 563 28.17 -19.11 -16.28
C ALA A 563 29.31 -18.60 -15.38
N ILE A 564 29.73 -19.38 -14.42
CA ILE A 564 30.88 -19.08 -13.56
C ILE A 564 32.15 -19.62 -14.20
N ALA A 565 33.07 -18.72 -14.52
CA ALA A 565 34.35 -19.09 -15.14
C ALA A 565 35.13 -20.11 -14.28
N GLY A 566 35.59 -21.20 -14.89
CA GLY A 566 36.36 -22.27 -14.22
C GLY A 566 35.53 -23.26 -13.39
N LYS A 567 34.16 -23.10 -13.37
CA LYS A 567 33.24 -24.02 -12.69
C LYS A 567 32.19 -24.54 -13.67
N PRO A 568 32.46 -25.60 -14.44
CA PRO A 568 31.50 -26.11 -15.43
C PRO A 568 30.16 -26.49 -14.80
N GLY A 569 29.06 -26.09 -15.44
CA GLY A 569 27.70 -26.35 -14.99
C GLY A 569 27.20 -25.37 -13.92
N THR A 570 28.10 -24.62 -13.27
CA THR A 570 27.74 -23.65 -12.23
C THR A 570 27.25 -22.34 -12.83
N VAL A 571 26.14 -21.84 -12.34
CA VAL A 571 25.51 -20.59 -12.82
C VAL A 571 25.33 -19.59 -11.68
N ALA A 572 25.36 -18.30 -12.04
CA ALA A 572 24.95 -17.21 -11.16
C ALA A 572 23.73 -16.50 -11.75
N TRP A 573 22.67 -16.41 -10.97
CA TRP A 573 21.53 -15.56 -11.27
C TRP A 573 21.84 -14.13 -10.82
N MET A 574 21.55 -13.17 -11.71
CA MET A 574 21.75 -11.75 -11.47
C MET A 574 20.72 -10.92 -12.22
N SER A 575 20.68 -9.62 -12.02
CA SER A 575 19.87 -8.72 -12.82
C SER A 575 20.68 -8.09 -13.95
N THR A 576 20.04 -7.82 -15.09
CA THR A 576 20.61 -7.07 -16.22
C THR A 576 19.56 -6.16 -16.84
N ASN A 577 19.98 -5.24 -17.72
CA ASN A 577 19.07 -4.39 -18.47
C ASN A 577 18.83 -4.97 -19.87
N ALA A 578 17.56 -5.05 -20.30
CA ALA A 578 17.16 -5.23 -21.68
C ALA A 578 16.74 -3.90 -22.28
N ASP A 579 16.87 -3.72 -23.60
CA ASP A 579 16.58 -2.45 -24.26
C ASP A 579 15.18 -1.94 -23.97
N ARG A 580 14.18 -2.84 -24.02
CA ARG A 580 12.76 -2.47 -23.82
C ARG A 580 11.89 -3.64 -23.37
N PHE A 581 10.85 -3.30 -22.65
CA PHE A 581 9.70 -4.15 -22.36
C PHE A 581 8.44 -3.34 -22.64
N GLN A 582 7.44 -3.94 -23.25
CA GLN A 582 6.15 -3.29 -23.51
C GLN A 582 5.02 -4.19 -23.02
N GLN A 583 3.91 -3.60 -22.59
CA GLN A 583 2.69 -4.35 -22.33
C GLN A 583 1.45 -3.50 -22.57
N LEU A 584 0.38 -4.15 -23.02
CA LEU A 584 -0.96 -3.58 -23.16
C LEU A 584 -1.88 -4.29 -22.18
N GLY A 585 -2.60 -3.51 -21.39
CA GLY A 585 -3.52 -3.99 -20.36
C GLY A 585 -4.95 -3.52 -20.60
N ALA A 586 -5.91 -4.33 -20.14
CA ALA A 586 -7.31 -3.94 -20.01
C ALA A 586 -7.90 -4.56 -18.75
N GLN A 587 -8.71 -3.79 -18.02
CA GLN A 587 -9.38 -4.22 -16.80
C GLN A 587 -10.80 -3.70 -16.76
N CYS A 588 -11.72 -4.51 -16.25
CA CYS A 588 -13.10 -4.14 -15.98
C CYS A 588 -13.45 -4.51 -14.54
N VAL A 589 -14.09 -3.59 -13.83
CA VAL A 589 -14.64 -3.81 -12.48
C VAL A 589 -16.13 -3.59 -12.52
N VAL A 590 -16.89 -4.49 -11.88
CA VAL A 590 -18.33 -4.40 -11.71
C VAL A 590 -18.68 -4.50 -10.24
N ALA A 591 -19.23 -3.44 -9.64
CA ALA A 591 -19.43 -3.36 -8.19
C ALA A 591 -20.84 -2.84 -7.84
N PRO A 592 -21.91 -3.66 -8.02
CA PRO A 592 -23.25 -3.29 -7.60
C PRO A 592 -23.45 -3.34 -6.09
N VAL A 593 -24.48 -2.66 -5.61
CA VAL A 593 -24.98 -2.74 -4.24
C VAL A 593 -26.37 -3.37 -4.27
N ILE A 594 -26.54 -4.58 -3.70
CA ILE A 594 -27.77 -5.34 -3.76
C ILE A 594 -28.27 -5.62 -2.34
N GLY A 595 -29.05 -4.73 -1.77
CA GLY A 595 -29.52 -4.83 -0.38
C GLY A 595 -28.31 -4.88 0.59
N CYS A 596 -28.18 -5.99 1.34
CA CYS A 596 -27.05 -6.23 2.25
C CYS A 596 -25.83 -6.88 1.57
N TRP A 597 -25.91 -7.20 0.28
CA TRP A 597 -24.84 -7.85 -0.47
C TRP A 597 -24.07 -6.86 -1.31
N ARG A 598 -22.73 -6.94 -1.24
CA ARG A 598 -21.76 -6.08 -1.93
C ARG A 598 -20.80 -6.93 -2.76
N PRO A 599 -21.24 -7.46 -3.91
CA PRO A 599 -20.33 -8.19 -4.79
C PRO A 599 -19.43 -7.22 -5.56
N THR A 600 -18.19 -7.64 -5.82
CA THR A 600 -17.27 -6.97 -6.73
C THR A 600 -16.63 -8.01 -7.63
N LEU A 601 -16.81 -7.86 -8.93
CA LEU A 601 -16.16 -8.66 -9.95
C LEU A 601 -15.08 -7.81 -10.61
N THR A 602 -13.85 -8.32 -10.63
CA THR A 602 -12.72 -7.72 -11.37
C THR A 602 -12.22 -8.72 -12.39
N ALA A 603 -12.15 -8.31 -13.65
CA ALA A 603 -11.55 -9.09 -14.72
C ALA A 603 -10.49 -8.23 -15.42
N GLY A 604 -9.26 -8.75 -15.57
CA GLY A 604 -8.17 -8.04 -16.19
C GLY A 604 -7.31 -8.96 -17.04
N VAL A 605 -6.71 -8.41 -18.09
CA VAL A 605 -5.77 -9.09 -18.96
C VAL A 605 -4.64 -8.13 -19.34
N TYR A 606 -3.42 -8.64 -19.34
CA TYR A 606 -2.23 -7.97 -19.83
C TYR A 606 -1.55 -8.83 -20.88
N LYS A 607 -1.13 -8.19 -21.97
CA LYS A 607 -0.31 -8.83 -23.01
C LYS A 607 1.06 -8.17 -23.05
N PRO A 608 2.13 -8.84 -22.59
CA PRO A 608 3.49 -8.38 -22.73
C PRO A 608 3.98 -8.53 -24.17
N TYR A 609 4.95 -7.72 -24.55
CA TYR A 609 5.71 -7.79 -25.78
C TYR A 609 7.18 -7.69 -25.40
N PHE A 610 7.81 -8.85 -25.20
CA PHE A 610 9.18 -8.93 -24.73
C PHE A 610 9.90 -10.11 -25.39
N THR A 611 11.11 -9.88 -25.86
CA THR A 611 11.96 -10.90 -26.47
C THR A 611 13.38 -10.74 -25.96
N LEU A 612 13.98 -11.84 -25.57
CA LEU A 612 15.40 -11.92 -25.20
C LEU A 612 16.15 -12.67 -26.31
N ALA A 613 17.27 -12.08 -26.74
CA ALA A 613 18.18 -12.71 -27.67
C ALA A 613 19.45 -13.18 -26.96
N TYR A 614 19.89 -14.41 -27.21
CA TYR A 614 21.12 -14.97 -26.69
C TYR A 614 21.75 -15.90 -27.73
N ASN A 615 23.01 -15.63 -28.11
CA ASN A 615 23.78 -16.44 -29.10
C ASN A 615 23.02 -16.74 -30.39
N GLY A 616 22.30 -15.73 -30.92
CA GLY A 616 21.53 -15.85 -32.17
C GLY A 616 20.18 -16.56 -32.05
N SER A 617 19.80 -17.00 -30.87
CA SER A 617 18.48 -17.56 -30.57
C SER A 617 17.61 -16.51 -29.86
N GLU A 618 16.31 -16.49 -30.16
CA GLU A 618 15.35 -15.58 -29.56
C GLU A 618 14.31 -16.34 -28.73
N THR A 619 14.06 -15.86 -27.52
CA THR A 619 12.97 -16.32 -26.65
C THR A 619 11.95 -15.21 -26.46
N SER A 620 10.71 -15.45 -26.91
CA SER A 620 9.63 -14.47 -26.81
C SER A 620 8.71 -14.74 -25.62
N TYR A 621 8.45 -13.67 -24.86
CA TYR A 621 7.54 -13.65 -23.70
C TYR A 621 6.36 -12.75 -24.03
N ASN A 622 5.39 -13.27 -24.80
CA ASN A 622 4.26 -12.51 -25.33
C ASN A 622 2.91 -13.16 -25.06
N ARG A 623 2.84 -14.20 -24.22
CA ARG A 623 1.58 -14.83 -23.83
C ARG A 623 0.84 -13.92 -22.86
N PRO A 624 -0.44 -13.57 -23.16
CA PRO A 624 -1.25 -12.81 -22.21
C PRO A 624 -1.39 -13.55 -20.88
N TYR A 625 -1.46 -12.77 -19.80
CA TYR A 625 -1.82 -13.23 -18.47
C TYR A 625 -3.03 -12.45 -17.97
N GLY A 626 -3.77 -12.96 -17.00
CA GLY A 626 -4.99 -12.33 -16.56
C GLY A 626 -5.32 -12.59 -15.10
N LEU A 627 -6.29 -11.84 -14.62
CA LEU A 627 -6.87 -11.94 -13.29
C LEU A 627 -8.39 -11.99 -13.40
N LEU A 628 -9.00 -12.93 -12.66
CA LEU A 628 -10.41 -12.91 -12.32
C LEU A 628 -10.54 -12.91 -10.80
N ALA A 629 -11.17 -11.89 -10.23
CA ALA A 629 -11.45 -11.81 -8.80
C ALA A 629 -12.93 -11.60 -8.57
N PHE A 630 -13.52 -12.39 -7.68
CA PHE A 630 -14.91 -12.26 -7.27
C PHE A 630 -14.97 -12.16 -5.75
N GLN A 631 -15.15 -10.95 -5.26
CA GLN A 631 -15.15 -10.59 -3.86
C GLN A 631 -16.59 -10.36 -3.39
N ASN A 632 -16.98 -10.93 -2.27
CA ASN A 632 -18.33 -10.84 -1.74
C ASN A 632 -18.33 -10.40 -0.29
N ALA A 633 -19.15 -9.42 0.05
CA ALA A 633 -19.41 -9.03 1.41
C ALA A 633 -20.93 -9.02 1.66
N VAL A 634 -21.37 -9.62 2.75
CA VAL A 634 -22.76 -9.63 3.18
C VAL A 634 -22.86 -9.07 4.59
N GLU A 635 -23.49 -7.90 4.69
CA GLU A 635 -23.69 -7.18 5.95
C GLU A 635 -25.04 -7.58 6.56
N LEU A 636 -25.04 -8.37 7.64
CA LEU A 636 -26.24 -8.84 8.28
C LEU A 636 -26.62 -7.97 9.48
N LYS A 637 -27.91 -7.99 9.84
CA LYS A 637 -28.41 -7.35 11.07
C LYS A 637 -27.67 -7.87 12.30
N GLY A 638 -27.50 -7.00 13.30
CA GLY A 638 -26.78 -7.35 14.53
C GLY A 638 -25.27 -7.35 14.38
N ASP A 639 -24.72 -6.52 13.47
CA ASP A 639 -23.27 -6.27 13.29
C ASP A 639 -22.47 -7.53 12.93
N TRP A 640 -23.02 -8.40 12.09
CA TRP A 640 -22.33 -9.51 11.44
C TRP A 640 -21.86 -9.11 10.05
N LEU A 641 -20.64 -9.50 9.70
CA LEU A 641 -20.11 -9.40 8.35
C LEU A 641 -19.62 -10.78 7.90
N LEU A 642 -20.13 -11.25 6.77
CA LEU A 642 -19.68 -12.47 6.11
C LEU A 642 -18.98 -12.10 4.82
N ARG A 643 -17.88 -12.79 4.50
CA ARG A 643 -17.16 -12.62 3.24
C ARG A 643 -16.79 -13.96 2.62
N GLY A 644 -16.77 -13.95 1.27
CA GLY A 644 -16.26 -15.05 0.47
C GLY A 644 -15.56 -14.47 -0.75
N ASP A 645 -14.25 -14.64 -0.87
CA ASP A 645 -13.45 -14.00 -1.89
C ASP A 645 -12.69 -15.06 -2.70
N PHE A 646 -12.87 -15.03 -4.01
CA PHE A 646 -12.22 -15.91 -4.96
C PHE A 646 -11.27 -15.09 -5.85
N TYR A 647 -10.04 -15.56 -6.02
CA TYR A 647 -9.03 -15.00 -6.93
C TYR A 647 -8.50 -16.10 -7.84
N TRP A 648 -8.37 -15.80 -9.13
CA TRP A 648 -7.82 -16.69 -10.11
C TRP A 648 -6.85 -15.94 -11.02
N ASN A 649 -5.57 -16.25 -10.91
CA ASN A 649 -4.53 -15.79 -11.81
C ASN A 649 -4.42 -16.78 -12.97
N LEU A 650 -4.61 -16.29 -14.19
CA LEU A 650 -4.57 -17.08 -15.40
C LEU A 650 -3.12 -17.31 -15.84
N LYS A 651 -2.87 -18.45 -16.48
CA LYS A 651 -1.58 -18.77 -17.03
C LYS A 651 -1.12 -17.71 -18.04
N GLY A 652 0.19 -17.32 -17.98
CA GLY A 652 0.77 -16.39 -18.96
C GLY A 652 2.19 -15.96 -18.61
N HIS A 653 2.70 -14.97 -19.34
CA HIS A 653 4.04 -14.46 -19.15
C HIS A 653 4.06 -13.22 -18.26
N HIS A 654 4.68 -13.34 -17.09
CA HIS A 654 5.02 -12.23 -16.18
C HIS A 654 6.52 -11.92 -16.32
N GLY A 655 6.90 -10.95 -17.16
CA GLY A 655 8.31 -10.76 -17.52
C GLY A 655 8.87 -12.04 -18.17
N ILE A 656 9.93 -12.60 -17.59
CA ILE A 656 10.57 -13.84 -18.06
C ILE A 656 9.94 -15.13 -17.48
N TYR A 657 8.89 -15.02 -16.67
CA TYR A 657 8.25 -16.16 -16.03
C TYR A 657 7.04 -16.63 -16.86
N ASP A 658 7.06 -17.86 -17.40
CA ASP A 658 5.87 -18.55 -17.91
C ASP A 658 5.16 -19.20 -16.71
N GLN A 659 4.25 -18.45 -16.11
CA GLN A 659 3.58 -18.80 -14.86
C GLN A 659 2.32 -19.63 -15.12
N ASN A 660 2.13 -20.70 -14.36
CA ASN A 660 0.89 -21.47 -14.40
C ASN A 660 -0.27 -20.73 -13.73
N SER A 661 -1.51 -21.12 -14.08
CA SER A 661 -2.67 -20.61 -13.36
C SER A 661 -2.69 -21.11 -11.92
N HIS A 662 -3.08 -20.23 -11.00
CA HIS A 662 -3.30 -20.54 -9.59
C HIS A 662 -4.47 -19.74 -9.06
N ALA A 663 -5.11 -20.23 -8.02
CA ALA A 663 -6.30 -19.61 -7.46
C ALA A 663 -6.24 -19.61 -5.93
N SER A 664 -7.09 -18.82 -5.30
CA SER A 664 -7.35 -18.92 -3.86
C SER A 664 -8.81 -18.63 -3.56
N PHE A 665 -9.34 -19.27 -2.53
CA PHE A 665 -10.67 -19.01 -2.00
C PHE A 665 -10.59 -18.78 -0.49
N ASN A 666 -11.05 -17.60 -0.06
CA ASN A 666 -10.98 -17.15 1.31
C ASN A 666 -12.39 -16.91 1.87
N VAL A 667 -12.59 -17.24 3.13
CA VAL A 667 -13.86 -16.96 3.84
C VAL A 667 -13.57 -16.24 5.15
N MET A 668 -14.48 -15.36 5.55
CA MET A 668 -14.38 -14.62 6.81
C MET A 668 -15.76 -14.47 7.44
N VAL A 669 -15.82 -14.67 8.75
CA VAL A 669 -16.96 -14.34 9.61
C VAL A 669 -16.48 -13.38 10.68
N GLN A 670 -17.18 -12.27 10.82
CA GLN A 670 -16.85 -11.23 11.78
C GLN A 670 -18.09 -10.83 12.57
N LYS A 671 -17.90 -10.55 13.85
CA LYS A 671 -18.92 -10.06 14.77
C LYS A 671 -18.39 -8.86 15.56
N GLN A 672 -19.18 -7.80 15.62
CA GLN A 672 -18.93 -6.71 16.54
C GLN A 672 -19.80 -6.83 17.79
N LEU A 673 -19.21 -6.54 18.93
CA LEU A 673 -19.76 -6.64 20.27
C LEU A 673 -19.51 -5.34 21.06
N LEU A 674 -20.09 -5.22 22.24
CA LEU A 674 -19.86 -4.09 23.17
C LEU A 674 -20.05 -2.72 22.50
N LYS A 675 -21.18 -2.51 21.82
CA LYS A 675 -21.47 -1.29 21.04
C LYS A 675 -20.37 -0.98 20.01
N LYS A 676 -19.92 -2.01 19.28
CA LYS A 676 -18.87 -1.96 18.23
C LYS A 676 -17.45 -1.68 18.74
N ARG A 677 -17.22 -1.76 20.05
CA ARG A 677 -15.87 -1.62 20.61
C ARG A 677 -15.02 -2.87 20.51
N LEU A 678 -15.64 -4.04 20.53
CA LEU A 678 -14.97 -5.34 20.43
C LEU A 678 -15.30 -5.99 19.09
N THR A 679 -14.30 -6.30 18.30
CA THR A 679 -14.42 -7.03 17.04
C THR A 679 -13.77 -8.39 17.19
N VAL A 680 -14.50 -9.44 16.85
CA VAL A 680 -14.01 -10.82 16.79
C VAL A 680 -14.12 -11.30 15.37
N THR A 681 -13.03 -11.82 14.82
CA THR A 681 -12.96 -12.27 13.42
C THR A 681 -12.40 -13.67 13.35
N LEU A 682 -13.01 -14.51 12.51
CA LEU A 682 -12.52 -15.83 12.11
C LEU A 682 -12.38 -15.82 10.59
N LYS A 683 -11.18 -16.15 10.10
CA LYS A 683 -10.88 -16.25 8.66
C LYS A 683 -10.34 -17.65 8.34
N ALA A 684 -10.63 -18.14 7.14
CA ALA A 684 -9.91 -19.25 6.55
C ALA A 684 -9.42 -18.80 5.17
N GLU A 685 -8.12 -18.85 4.96
CA GLU A 685 -7.46 -18.43 3.71
C GLU A 685 -7.00 -19.66 2.94
N ASP A 686 -7.05 -19.56 1.61
CA ASP A 686 -6.73 -20.62 0.64
C ASP A 686 -7.36 -21.98 1.00
N LEU A 687 -8.66 -21.97 1.25
CA LEU A 687 -9.43 -23.11 1.82
C LEU A 687 -9.18 -24.43 1.05
N PHE A 688 -8.96 -24.36 -0.27
CA PHE A 688 -8.81 -25.51 -1.15
C PHE A 688 -7.34 -25.81 -1.54
N ASP A 689 -6.35 -25.04 -1.01
CA ASP A 689 -4.91 -25.19 -1.32
C ASP A 689 -4.62 -25.05 -2.83
N TRP A 690 -5.22 -24.04 -3.47
CA TRP A 690 -5.09 -23.77 -4.90
C TRP A 690 -4.04 -22.72 -5.23
N SER A 691 -3.39 -22.10 -4.23
CA SER A 691 -2.43 -21.01 -4.41
C SER A 691 -1.01 -21.45 -4.77
N ARG A 692 -0.78 -22.74 -5.02
CA ARG A 692 0.53 -23.27 -5.39
C ARG A 692 1.03 -22.68 -6.70
N LEU A 693 2.24 -22.15 -6.67
CA LEU A 693 2.88 -21.50 -7.79
C LEU A 693 3.78 -22.47 -8.56
N SER A 694 3.72 -22.42 -9.88
CA SER A 694 4.70 -23.06 -10.75
C SER A 694 5.04 -22.11 -11.89
N ASP A 695 6.32 -21.96 -12.17
CA ASP A 695 6.81 -21.14 -13.27
C ASP A 695 7.95 -21.83 -14.05
N VAL A 696 8.10 -21.43 -15.32
CA VAL A 696 9.21 -21.82 -16.18
C VAL A 696 9.92 -20.56 -16.65
N LYS A 697 11.24 -20.52 -16.46
CA LYS A 697 12.13 -19.49 -17.00
C LYS A 697 13.01 -20.10 -18.09
N ARG A 698 13.16 -19.37 -19.21
CA ARG A 698 14.07 -19.73 -20.31
C ARG A 698 14.97 -18.55 -20.58
N VAL A 699 16.11 -18.50 -19.91
CA VAL A 699 17.01 -17.34 -19.94
C VAL A 699 18.39 -17.78 -20.39
N ASN A 700 18.90 -17.17 -21.43
CA ASN A 700 20.19 -17.49 -22.04
C ASN A 700 20.26 -18.99 -22.38
N PHE A 701 21.18 -19.70 -21.74
CA PHE A 701 21.42 -21.13 -21.91
C PHE A 701 20.74 -21.99 -20.82
N VAL A 702 19.86 -21.40 -19.98
CA VAL A 702 19.22 -22.11 -18.86
C VAL A 702 17.70 -22.18 -19.08
N VAL A 703 17.15 -23.36 -18.87
CA VAL A 703 15.72 -23.61 -18.66
C VAL A 703 15.51 -24.08 -17.23
N GLN A 704 14.73 -23.35 -16.45
CA GLN A 704 14.41 -23.71 -15.06
C GLN A 704 12.91 -23.80 -14.88
N THR A 705 12.43 -24.95 -14.42
CA THR A 705 11.07 -25.14 -13.88
C THR A 705 11.13 -25.08 -12.38
N ARG A 706 10.33 -24.21 -11.78
CA ARG A 706 10.22 -24.07 -10.34
C ARG A 706 8.79 -24.29 -9.89
N LYS A 707 8.60 -25.10 -8.86
CA LYS A 707 7.33 -25.25 -8.15
C LYS A 707 7.50 -24.79 -6.72
N VAL A 708 6.59 -23.96 -6.25
CA VAL A 708 6.61 -23.39 -4.90
C VAL A 708 5.31 -23.72 -4.19
N ASN A 709 5.42 -24.30 -2.99
CA ASN A 709 4.31 -24.49 -2.08
C ASN A 709 4.62 -23.77 -0.76
N SER A 710 3.98 -22.63 -0.55
CA SER A 710 4.12 -21.83 0.68
C SER A 710 3.14 -22.23 1.77
N PHE A 711 2.40 -23.34 1.60
CA PHE A 711 1.41 -23.87 2.56
C PHE A 711 0.45 -22.77 3.07
N ASN A 712 -0.07 -21.94 2.14
CA ASN A 712 -0.86 -20.74 2.45
C ASN A 712 -2.21 -21.02 3.12
N ARG A 713 -2.69 -22.30 3.08
CA ARG A 713 -3.94 -22.66 3.74
C ARG A 713 -3.83 -22.46 5.24
N CYS A 714 -4.65 -21.55 5.79
CA CYS A 714 -4.61 -21.23 7.21
C CYS A 714 -5.97 -20.86 7.77
N VAL A 715 -6.09 -20.97 9.10
CA VAL A 715 -7.18 -20.42 9.89
C VAL A 715 -6.63 -19.35 10.81
N ILE A 716 -7.31 -18.21 10.86
CA ILE A 716 -6.91 -17.02 11.60
C ILE A 716 -8.06 -16.62 12.52
N ALA A 717 -7.77 -16.46 13.81
CA ALA A 717 -8.69 -15.90 14.79
C ALA A 717 -8.10 -14.60 15.32
N SER A 718 -8.85 -13.51 15.29
CA SER A 718 -8.41 -12.22 15.81
C SER A 718 -9.45 -11.58 16.70
N ILE A 719 -8.96 -10.79 17.66
CA ILE A 719 -9.75 -9.98 18.57
C ILE A 719 -9.15 -8.56 18.58
N THR A 720 -9.99 -7.55 18.43
CA THR A 720 -9.56 -6.15 18.46
C THR A 720 -10.51 -5.37 19.36
N TYR A 721 -9.96 -4.64 20.34
CA TYR A 721 -10.70 -3.78 21.22
C TYR A 721 -10.35 -2.31 20.99
N ASN A 722 -11.35 -1.49 20.68
CA ASN A 722 -11.25 -0.05 20.50
C ASN A 722 -11.68 0.65 21.79
N LEU A 723 -10.74 1.32 22.46
CA LEU A 723 -11.02 2.09 23.68
C LEU A 723 -11.95 3.28 23.41
N ASN A 724 -11.58 4.11 22.43
CA ASN A 724 -12.35 5.22 21.88
C ASN A 724 -11.81 5.43 20.46
N SER A 725 -12.55 6.09 19.55
CA SER A 725 -12.08 6.38 18.21
C SER A 725 -11.65 7.85 18.12
N PHE A 726 -10.40 8.15 18.41
CA PHE A 726 -9.78 9.45 18.11
C PHE A 726 -8.71 9.24 17.03
N LYS A 727 -8.29 10.30 16.36
CA LYS A 727 -7.38 10.29 15.22
C LYS A 727 -5.92 10.39 15.65
N ASP A 728 -5.05 9.64 15.00
CA ASP A 728 -3.64 10.00 14.85
C ASP A 728 -3.56 11.22 13.92
N LYS A 729 -2.96 12.32 14.36
CA LYS A 729 -2.86 13.58 13.60
C LYS A 729 -1.44 13.80 13.04
N TYR A 730 -0.61 12.79 12.95
CA TYR A 730 0.68 12.96 12.32
C TYR A 730 0.52 13.29 10.83
N HIS A 731 1.12 14.40 10.37
CA HIS A 731 0.95 14.95 9.02
C HIS A 731 2.23 15.05 8.21
N GLY A 732 3.38 14.59 8.74
CA GLY A 732 4.63 14.55 7.99
C GLY A 732 4.51 13.66 6.76
N SER A 733 5.09 14.06 5.61
CA SER A 733 4.96 13.36 4.33
C SER A 733 6.07 12.33 4.08
N GLY A 734 7.12 12.31 4.91
CA GLY A 734 8.29 11.43 4.74
C GLY A 734 9.14 11.82 3.52
N SER A 735 10.38 12.25 3.75
CA SER A 735 11.29 12.68 2.68
C SER A 735 12.29 11.60 2.24
N ALA A 736 12.50 10.56 3.08
CA ALA A 736 13.44 9.47 2.81
C ALA A 736 12.79 8.18 2.29
N ASP A 737 11.55 8.22 1.91
CA ASP A 737 10.74 7.02 1.69
C ASP A 737 11.14 6.26 0.42
N ASP A 738 11.58 6.96 -0.63
CA ASP A 738 12.10 6.32 -1.85
C ASP A 738 13.41 5.58 -1.55
N GLU A 739 14.22 6.15 -0.70
CA GLU A 739 15.50 5.62 -0.26
C GLU A 739 15.34 4.39 0.62
N ILE A 740 14.36 4.40 1.53
CA ILE A 740 14.08 3.24 2.42
C ILE A 740 13.68 2.02 1.60
N ASN A 741 12.87 2.18 0.56
CA ASN A 741 12.44 1.06 -0.30
C ASN A 741 13.58 0.44 -1.15
N ARG A 742 14.74 1.07 -1.19
CA ARG A 742 15.91 0.60 -1.94
C ARG A 742 16.95 -0.10 -1.06
N PHE A 743 16.76 -0.08 0.27
CA PHE A 743 17.61 -0.82 1.21
C PHE A 743 17.34 -2.31 1.14
#